data_f6ad453ddd7b96514e1bb9f8748581aa
#
_entry.id   f6ad453ddd7b96514e1bb9f8748581aa
#
_cell.length_a   1.000
_cell.length_b   1.000
_cell.length_c   1.000
_cell.angle_alpha   90.00
_cell.angle_beta   90.00
_cell.angle_gamma   90.00
#
_symmetry.space_group_name_H-M   'P 1'
#
loop_
_entity.id
_entity.type
_entity.pdbx_description
1 polymer ?
#
loop_
_entity_poly.entity_id
_entity_poly.type
_entity_poly.pdbx_seq_one_letter_code
_entity_poly.pdbx_strand_id
1 'polypeptide(L)'
;MSVIGAVVAVAAGMLVALAPAPAHAAAGATLPFTSVEAESATTTGTRIGPDHTQGTLASEASGRQAVRLNAGQRVEFTVPRAANAVNVAHSVPDGQSGSLDVYVNGQKLPKTLPVTSKYSYVDTGWIAGSRTHHFYANSRLLLGRDVQVGDKVALQATGVQVTVDVADFEQVAGPAARPAGSVSVTDKGADPSGRGDSTQAFREAVAAAQGGVVWIPPGEYRLTSSLNGVQNVTLRGAGHWHSVVRTSRFIDQPNSSGNVHIEDFAVIGEVTERVDSSPDNFVNGSLGPDSSVSGMWLQHLKVGLWLTGTNDNLVVEDSRFLDMTADGLNLNGNARGVKVRNNFLRNQGDDALAMWSLNAPNTNSSFENNTVSQPNLANGIAIYGGTDITVRNNLVTDTNALGSGIAISNQKFLDPFHPLAGTITVDGNTLVRTGAMNPNWNHPMGALRVDSYDSAIEAQVRITNTTVTDSPYSAFEFVSGSGRGFAARNITVDGATVNRAGTVVVQAETQGAATFRNVTATGVGSAGVYNCPYPSGSGTFTLTDGGGNSGWNSTWSDCSTWPQPGQGNPDPGPDRNLAQGRPATATGSQDVYTPGKAVDGDAGTYWESANNAFPQSLTVDLGSAQAVRRVVLKLPPQSAWQARTQTLSVQGGTDGSSYATLAASKAYRFDPATGNTVTIPVSGTVRHLRLHVTGNTGWPAAQFGEVEAYLS
;
A
#
# COMPACT_ATOMS: atom_id res chain seq x y z
N MET A 1 82.79 17.57 13.45
CA MET A 1 81.56 17.22 14.24
C MET A 1 80.36 17.62 13.43
N SER A 2 79.81 16.66 12.74
CA SER A 2 78.62 16.84 11.89
C SER A 2 77.38 16.51 12.71
N VAL A 3 76.38 17.41 12.74
CA VAL A 3 75.09 17.18 13.33
C VAL A 3 74.08 16.94 12.18
N ILE A 4 73.55 15.75 12.15
CA ILE A 4 72.47 15.33 11.18
C ILE A 4 71.17 15.76 11.80
N GLY A 5 70.42 16.68 11.13
CA GLY A 5 69.09 17.04 11.48
C GLY A 5 68.07 16.13 10.71
N ALA A 6 67.21 15.38 11.45
CA ALA A 6 66.13 14.61 10.89
C ALA A 6 64.91 15.50 10.67
N VAL A 7 64.45 15.57 9.44
CA VAL A 7 63.16 16.21 9.05
C VAL A 7 62.04 15.18 9.19
N VAL A 8 61.11 15.44 10.12
CA VAL A 8 59.88 14.69 10.26
C VAL A 8 58.85 15.36 9.37
N ALA A 9 58.44 14.69 8.31
CA ALA A 9 57.32 15.10 7.47
C ALA A 9 56.00 14.64 8.12
N VAL A 10 55.18 15.58 8.59
CA VAL A 10 53.81 15.34 9.06
C VAL A 10 52.90 15.38 7.85
N ALA A 11 52.39 14.22 7.45
CA ALA A 11 51.32 14.12 6.45
C ALA A 11 49.99 14.49 7.11
N ALA A 12 49.45 15.68 6.81
CA ALA A 12 48.10 16.06 7.18
C ALA A 12 47.10 15.35 6.23
N GLY A 13 46.49 14.29 6.72
CA GLY A 13 45.33 13.67 6.04
C GLY A 13 44.12 14.59 6.11
N MET A 14 43.70 15.13 4.96
CA MET A 14 42.41 15.78 4.85
C MET A 14 41.32 14.72 5.00
N LEU A 15 40.62 14.69 6.14
CA LEU A 15 39.30 14.07 6.25
C LEU A 15 38.32 14.93 5.44
N VAL A 16 37.96 14.49 4.26
CA VAL A 16 36.77 15.00 3.56
C VAL A 16 35.58 14.46 4.33
N ALA A 17 34.99 15.30 5.17
CA ALA A 17 33.67 15.02 5.74
C ALA A 17 32.68 15.03 4.58
N LEU A 18 32.22 13.85 4.19
CA LEU A 18 31.04 13.71 3.34
C LEU A 18 29.86 14.36 4.08
N ALA A 19 29.35 15.48 3.57
CA ALA A 19 28.13 16.05 4.05
C ALA A 19 27.02 14.96 3.93
N PRO A 20 26.19 14.75 4.95
CA PRO A 20 25.07 13.84 4.82
C PRO A 20 24.21 14.33 3.65
N ALA A 21 23.84 13.40 2.76
CA ALA A 21 22.88 13.68 1.70
C ALA A 21 21.63 14.30 2.34
N PRO A 22 21.01 15.31 1.71
CA PRO A 22 19.77 15.87 2.24
C PRO A 22 18.76 14.73 2.42
N ALA A 23 18.20 14.63 3.62
CA ALA A 23 17.12 13.67 3.88
C ALA A 23 15.99 14.03 2.92
N HIS A 24 15.67 13.14 1.99
CA HIS A 24 14.47 13.29 1.17
C HIS A 24 13.25 13.34 2.10
N ALA A 25 12.31 14.25 1.82
CA ALA A 25 11.03 14.25 2.51
C ALA A 25 10.38 12.87 2.34
N ALA A 26 9.67 12.41 3.36
CA ALA A 26 8.95 11.14 3.26
C ALA A 26 7.99 11.19 2.06
N ALA A 27 7.99 10.12 1.25
CA ALA A 27 7.07 10.01 0.11
C ALA A 27 5.62 9.89 0.59
N GLY A 28 4.70 10.38 -0.22
CA GLY A 28 3.26 10.34 0.05
C GLY A 28 2.67 11.66 0.52
N ALA A 29 1.36 11.66 0.69
CA ALA A 29 0.60 12.82 1.11
C ALA A 29 0.77 13.14 2.60
N THR A 30 0.68 14.43 2.94
CA THR A 30 0.52 14.86 4.33
C THR A 30 -0.94 14.65 4.73
N LEU A 31 -1.21 13.57 5.48
CA LEU A 31 -2.57 13.18 5.83
C LEU A 31 -3.06 13.87 7.10
N PRO A 32 -4.33 14.35 7.14
CA PRO A 32 -4.92 14.92 8.35
C PRO A 32 -5.27 13.86 9.40
N PHE A 33 -5.11 12.58 9.10
CA PHE A 33 -5.39 11.43 9.96
C PHE A 33 -4.16 10.55 10.16
N THR A 34 -4.27 9.62 11.09
CA THR A 34 -3.29 8.54 11.28
C THR A 34 -4.01 7.21 11.23
N SER A 35 -3.55 6.32 10.36
CA SER A 35 -4.08 4.97 10.21
C SER A 35 -3.50 4.03 11.26
N VAL A 36 -4.33 3.12 11.77
CA VAL A 36 -3.93 2.02 12.66
C VAL A 36 -4.50 0.73 12.11
N GLU A 37 -3.63 -0.21 11.79
CA GLU A 37 -4.00 -1.54 11.29
C GLU A 37 -4.71 -2.36 12.37
N ALA A 38 -5.78 -3.05 11.98
CA ALA A 38 -6.60 -3.81 12.92
C ALA A 38 -5.84 -5.03 13.49
N GLU A 39 -4.99 -5.66 12.69
CA GLU A 39 -4.17 -6.78 13.15
C GLU A 39 -3.11 -6.37 14.17
N SER A 40 -2.71 -5.10 14.21
CA SER A 40 -1.82 -4.57 15.25
C SER A 40 -2.54 -4.21 16.55
N ALA A 41 -3.88 -4.11 16.51
CA ALA A 41 -4.71 -3.74 17.64
C ALA A 41 -5.03 -4.93 18.57
N THR A 42 -5.53 -4.66 19.77
CA THR A 42 -6.03 -5.70 20.67
C THR A 42 -7.36 -6.24 20.15
N THR A 43 -7.50 -7.55 20.02
CA THR A 43 -8.72 -8.14 19.46
C THR A 43 -9.15 -9.42 20.17
N THR A 44 -10.46 -9.65 20.21
CA THR A 44 -11.08 -10.96 20.53
C THR A 44 -11.50 -11.71 19.26
N GLY A 45 -11.28 -11.10 18.08
CA GLY A 45 -11.52 -11.69 16.78
C GLY A 45 -10.34 -12.53 16.27
N THR A 46 -10.42 -12.94 15.04
CA THR A 46 -9.38 -13.74 14.36
C THR A 46 -8.61 -12.87 13.39
N ARG A 47 -7.28 -12.79 13.53
CA ARG A 47 -6.41 -12.20 12.51
C ARG A 47 -6.39 -13.11 11.29
N ILE A 48 -6.51 -12.55 10.10
CA ILE A 48 -6.41 -13.24 8.81
C ILE A 48 -5.24 -12.67 8.02
N GLY A 49 -4.57 -13.52 7.25
CA GLY A 49 -3.36 -13.14 6.53
C GLY A 49 -2.08 -13.29 7.39
N PRO A 50 -0.90 -12.87 6.86
CA PRO A 50 -0.74 -12.26 5.53
C PRO A 50 -1.02 -13.25 4.40
N ASP A 51 -1.69 -12.78 3.34
CA ASP A 51 -2.02 -13.59 2.17
C ASP A 51 -1.84 -12.76 0.88
N HIS A 52 -1.16 -13.32 -0.11
CA HIS A 52 -0.94 -12.71 -1.41
C HIS A 52 -1.74 -13.39 -2.53
N THR A 53 -2.59 -14.34 -2.18
CA THR A 53 -3.45 -15.04 -3.14
C THR A 53 -4.54 -14.11 -3.63
N GLN A 54 -4.50 -13.73 -4.90
CA GLN A 54 -5.49 -12.83 -5.50
C GLN A 54 -6.92 -13.33 -5.26
N GLY A 55 -7.84 -12.39 -4.99
CA GLY A 55 -9.24 -12.68 -4.75
C GLY A 55 -9.53 -13.25 -3.37
N THR A 56 -8.62 -13.15 -2.41
CA THR A 56 -8.88 -13.47 -1.01
C THR A 56 -9.11 -12.22 -0.17
N LEU A 57 -9.86 -12.35 0.89
CA LEU A 57 -10.21 -11.25 1.79
C LEU A 57 -8.96 -10.59 2.42
N ALA A 58 -7.97 -11.37 2.76
CA ALA A 58 -6.73 -10.84 3.33
C ALA A 58 -5.83 -10.18 2.29
N SER A 59 -5.83 -10.66 1.04
CA SER A 59 -4.98 -10.08 -0.01
C SER A 59 -5.41 -8.68 -0.44
N GLU A 60 -6.65 -8.30 -0.23
CA GLU A 60 -7.16 -6.95 -0.53
C GLU A 60 -7.06 -5.99 0.67
N ALA A 61 -6.66 -6.48 1.84
CA ALA A 61 -6.44 -5.67 3.02
C ALA A 61 -5.10 -4.92 2.96
N SER A 62 -5.00 -3.79 3.66
CA SER A 62 -3.74 -3.10 3.92
C SER A 62 -2.75 -4.06 4.60
N GLY A 63 -1.48 -4.05 4.19
CA GLY A 63 -0.51 -4.99 4.73
C GLY A 63 -0.83 -6.47 4.46
N ARG A 64 -1.85 -6.77 3.64
CA ARG A 64 -2.33 -8.13 3.37
C ARG A 64 -2.87 -8.87 4.60
N GLN A 65 -3.36 -8.14 5.58
CA GLN A 65 -3.86 -8.67 6.84
C GLN A 65 -5.10 -7.91 7.31
N ALA A 66 -5.94 -8.55 8.10
CA ALA A 66 -7.11 -7.91 8.70
C ALA A 66 -7.59 -8.69 9.94
N VAL A 67 -8.61 -8.19 10.62
CA VAL A 67 -9.24 -8.86 11.77
C VAL A 67 -10.69 -9.19 11.45
N ARG A 68 -11.04 -10.47 11.49
CA ARG A 68 -12.41 -10.97 11.35
C ARG A 68 -13.09 -11.03 12.70
N LEU A 69 -14.25 -10.39 12.81
CA LEU A 69 -15.08 -10.31 14.02
C LEU A 69 -16.42 -11.02 13.79
N ASN A 70 -16.71 -12.03 14.59
CA ASN A 70 -18.06 -12.57 14.73
C ASN A 70 -18.88 -11.71 15.71
N ALA A 71 -20.20 -11.88 15.73
CA ALA A 71 -21.08 -11.16 16.66
C ALA A 71 -20.56 -11.22 18.11
N GLY A 72 -20.48 -10.08 18.77
CA GLY A 72 -19.95 -9.92 20.11
C GLY A 72 -18.42 -9.77 20.19
N GLN A 73 -17.67 -10.13 19.16
CA GLN A 73 -16.22 -9.93 19.11
C GLN A 73 -15.87 -8.47 18.76
N ARG A 74 -14.68 -8.03 19.19
CA ARG A 74 -14.24 -6.66 19.03
C ARG A 74 -12.77 -6.54 18.67
N VAL A 75 -12.42 -5.43 18.04
CA VAL A 75 -11.06 -4.91 17.89
C VAL A 75 -10.96 -3.57 18.61
N GLU A 76 -9.89 -3.35 19.37
CA GLU A 76 -9.66 -2.16 20.19
C GLU A 76 -8.35 -1.49 19.82
N PHE A 77 -8.46 -0.31 19.25
CA PHE A 77 -7.36 0.52 18.83
C PHE A 77 -6.87 1.42 19.96
N THR A 78 -5.56 1.59 20.06
CA THR A 78 -4.98 2.68 20.85
C THR A 78 -4.89 3.91 19.97
N VAL A 79 -5.53 4.99 20.37
CA VAL A 79 -5.58 6.24 19.59
C VAL A 79 -4.18 6.82 19.45
N PRO A 80 -3.65 7.00 18.21
CA PRO A 80 -2.26 7.41 17.98
C PRO A 80 -2.06 8.92 18.05
N ARG A 81 -3.11 9.69 17.90
CA ARG A 81 -3.16 11.16 17.94
C ARG A 81 -4.51 11.63 18.46
N ALA A 82 -4.61 12.88 18.94
CA ALA A 82 -5.91 13.46 19.25
C ALA A 82 -6.84 13.35 18.04
N ALA A 83 -8.10 12.94 18.27
CA ALA A 83 -9.09 12.70 17.22
C ALA A 83 -10.51 12.91 17.76
N ASN A 84 -11.46 13.16 16.87
CA ASN A 84 -12.89 13.15 17.15
C ASN A 84 -13.71 12.49 16.04
N ALA A 85 -13.01 11.89 15.07
CA ALA A 85 -13.60 11.17 13.96
C ALA A 85 -12.79 9.91 13.66
N VAL A 86 -13.45 8.91 13.11
CA VAL A 86 -12.84 7.68 12.61
C VAL A 86 -13.43 7.31 11.26
N ASN A 87 -12.58 6.87 10.32
CA ASN A 87 -12.96 6.20 9.10
C ASN A 87 -12.41 4.77 9.17
N VAL A 88 -13.21 3.76 8.82
CA VAL A 88 -12.86 2.35 8.97
C VAL A 88 -13.05 1.63 7.64
N ALA A 89 -11.97 1.01 7.15
CA ALA A 89 -12.06 0.06 6.06
C ALA A 89 -12.58 -1.28 6.60
N HIS A 90 -13.66 -1.77 6.03
CA HIS A 90 -14.35 -2.97 6.50
C HIS A 90 -14.88 -3.81 5.35
N SER A 91 -15.11 -5.08 5.62
CA SER A 91 -15.82 -6.01 4.73
C SER A 91 -16.84 -6.81 5.51
N VAL A 92 -17.97 -7.09 4.87
CA VAL A 92 -19.00 -8.02 5.37
C VAL A 92 -19.35 -9.03 4.28
N PRO A 93 -19.86 -10.22 4.60
CA PRO A 93 -20.28 -11.20 3.60
C PRO A 93 -21.31 -10.62 2.61
N ASP A 94 -21.25 -11.09 1.36
CA ASP A 94 -22.09 -10.62 0.27
C ASP A 94 -23.58 -10.60 0.62
N GLY A 95 -24.26 -9.55 0.20
CA GLY A 95 -25.68 -9.32 0.48
C GLY A 95 -26.00 -8.91 1.92
N GLN A 96 -25.01 -8.77 2.78
CA GLN A 96 -25.24 -8.41 4.18
C GLN A 96 -24.96 -6.93 4.46
N SER A 97 -25.63 -6.45 5.50
CA SER A 97 -25.44 -5.11 6.07
C SER A 97 -25.67 -5.18 7.57
N GLY A 98 -25.02 -4.31 8.33
CA GLY A 98 -25.11 -4.28 9.78
C GLY A 98 -24.47 -3.03 10.36
N SER A 99 -24.00 -3.14 11.57
CA SER A 99 -23.28 -2.05 12.24
C SER A 99 -22.24 -2.59 13.20
N LEU A 100 -21.23 -1.75 13.47
CA LEU A 100 -20.29 -1.91 14.58
C LEU A 100 -20.71 -0.95 15.70
N ASP A 101 -20.85 -1.48 16.91
CA ASP A 101 -20.91 -0.66 18.11
C ASP A 101 -19.55 -0.02 18.33
N VAL A 102 -19.55 1.25 18.69
CA VAL A 102 -18.32 2.01 18.94
C VAL A 102 -18.22 2.32 20.42
N TYR A 103 -17.07 2.04 21.01
CA TYR A 103 -16.77 2.31 22.42
C TYR A 103 -15.56 3.25 22.51
N VAL A 104 -15.62 4.19 23.44
CA VAL A 104 -14.49 5.05 23.81
C VAL A 104 -14.18 4.81 25.28
N ASN A 105 -12.98 4.34 25.60
CA ASN A 105 -12.55 3.99 26.96
C ASN A 105 -13.57 3.08 27.69
N GLY A 106 -14.09 2.08 26.97
CA GLY A 106 -15.09 1.13 27.48
C GLY A 106 -16.54 1.66 27.51
N GLN A 107 -16.79 2.92 27.21
CA GLN A 107 -18.14 3.50 27.15
C GLN A 107 -18.69 3.43 25.73
N LYS A 108 -19.84 2.77 25.56
CA LYS A 108 -20.54 2.68 24.28
C LYS A 108 -21.06 4.05 23.84
N LEU A 109 -20.79 4.43 22.58
CA LEU A 109 -21.36 5.62 21.97
C LEU A 109 -22.82 5.37 21.54
N PRO A 110 -23.66 6.42 21.49
CA PRO A 110 -25.05 6.30 21.01
C PRO A 110 -25.15 6.05 19.51
N LYS A 111 -24.11 6.42 18.76
CA LYS A 111 -24.02 6.20 17.30
C LYS A 111 -23.23 4.93 17.03
N THR A 112 -23.65 4.20 16.02
CA THR A 112 -22.95 3.03 15.47
C THR A 112 -22.30 3.37 14.14
N LEU A 113 -21.29 2.60 13.74
CA LEU A 113 -20.68 2.68 12.41
C LEU A 113 -21.41 1.70 11.48
N PRO A 114 -22.09 2.15 10.42
CA PRO A 114 -22.76 1.26 9.48
C PRO A 114 -21.73 0.47 8.66
N VAL A 115 -22.03 -0.79 8.38
CA VAL A 115 -21.21 -1.67 7.52
C VAL A 115 -22.10 -2.37 6.51
N THR A 116 -21.63 -2.50 5.27
CA THR A 116 -22.43 -3.07 4.19
C THR A 116 -21.54 -3.67 3.10
N SER A 117 -22.01 -4.73 2.45
CA SER A 117 -21.42 -5.26 1.22
C SER A 117 -22.00 -4.62 -0.05
N LYS A 118 -22.84 -3.59 0.07
CA LYS A 118 -23.49 -2.94 -1.08
C LYS A 118 -22.47 -2.47 -2.13
N TYR A 119 -21.30 -2.08 -1.69
CA TYR A 119 -20.23 -1.57 -2.54
C TYR A 119 -19.11 -2.59 -2.82
N SER A 120 -19.29 -3.82 -2.36
CA SER A 120 -18.48 -4.95 -2.77
C SER A 120 -19.01 -5.51 -4.09
N TYR A 121 -18.17 -5.64 -5.09
CA TYR A 121 -18.57 -6.13 -6.41
C TYR A 121 -17.56 -7.11 -6.98
N VAL A 122 -17.99 -7.90 -7.91
CA VAL A 122 -17.12 -8.80 -8.69
C VAL A 122 -17.00 -8.24 -10.09
N ASP A 123 -15.80 -7.89 -10.50
CA ASP A 123 -15.52 -7.56 -11.89
C ASP A 123 -15.42 -8.87 -12.69
N THR A 124 -16.29 -9.04 -13.66
CA THR A 124 -16.36 -10.25 -14.49
C THR A 124 -15.70 -10.09 -15.86
N GLY A 125 -15.25 -8.88 -16.22
CA GLY A 125 -14.80 -8.55 -17.58
C GLY A 125 -13.30 -8.59 -17.80
N TRP A 126 -12.51 -8.23 -16.82
CA TRP A 126 -11.08 -7.96 -16.99
C TRP A 126 -10.17 -9.17 -16.76
N ILE A 127 -10.57 -10.10 -15.90
CA ILE A 127 -9.74 -11.26 -15.55
C ILE A 127 -10.46 -12.55 -15.96
N ALA A 128 -9.95 -13.22 -16.98
CA ALA A 128 -10.48 -14.48 -17.46
C ALA A 128 -10.36 -15.58 -16.40
N GLY A 129 -11.47 -16.22 -16.07
CA GLY A 129 -11.52 -17.35 -15.13
C GLY A 129 -11.29 -17.00 -13.66
N SER A 130 -11.04 -15.76 -13.33
CA SER A 130 -10.87 -15.25 -11.97
C SER A 130 -11.94 -14.18 -11.69
N ARG A 131 -12.28 -14.02 -10.42
CA ARG A 131 -13.19 -12.97 -10.00
C ARG A 131 -12.38 -11.98 -9.18
N THR A 132 -12.05 -10.84 -9.77
CA THR A 132 -11.58 -9.70 -8.98
C THR A 132 -12.75 -9.25 -8.13
N HIS A 133 -12.59 -9.32 -6.83
CA HIS A 133 -13.64 -8.98 -5.87
C HIS A 133 -13.19 -7.73 -5.11
N HIS A 134 -14.07 -6.75 -5.04
CA HIS A 134 -13.85 -5.55 -4.26
C HIS A 134 -14.45 -5.77 -2.87
N PHE A 135 -13.67 -6.34 -1.94
CA PHE A 135 -14.20 -6.75 -0.64
C PHE A 135 -14.44 -5.62 0.33
N TYR A 136 -13.58 -4.61 0.33
CA TYR A 136 -13.59 -3.56 1.35
C TYR A 136 -14.31 -2.29 0.89
N ALA A 137 -14.97 -1.65 1.83
CA ALA A 137 -15.52 -0.30 1.70
C ALA A 137 -15.19 0.49 2.97
N ASN A 138 -15.23 1.82 2.87
CA ASN A 138 -14.96 2.70 3.99
C ASN A 138 -16.25 3.23 4.60
N SER A 139 -16.32 3.27 5.93
CA SER A 139 -17.39 3.90 6.69
C SER A 139 -16.82 4.88 7.71
N ARG A 140 -17.45 6.06 7.83
CA ARG A 140 -16.96 7.15 8.65
C ARG A 140 -17.94 7.55 9.76
N LEU A 141 -17.40 7.97 10.90
CA LEU A 141 -18.17 8.39 12.06
C LEU A 141 -17.50 9.55 12.80
N LEU A 142 -18.25 10.61 13.05
CA LEU A 142 -17.90 11.62 14.06
C LEU A 142 -18.23 11.04 15.44
N LEU A 143 -17.22 10.90 16.32
CA LEU A 143 -17.35 10.28 17.64
C LEU A 143 -18.23 11.11 18.59
N GLY A 144 -18.47 12.40 18.27
CA GLY A 144 -19.23 13.32 19.10
C GLY A 144 -18.50 13.76 20.38
N ARG A 145 -17.23 13.43 20.48
CA ARG A 145 -16.31 13.80 21.57
C ARG A 145 -14.87 13.72 21.10
N ASP A 146 -14.00 14.47 21.75
CA ASP A 146 -12.56 14.33 21.54
C ASP A 146 -12.02 13.11 22.27
N VAL A 147 -11.07 12.43 21.65
CA VAL A 147 -10.22 11.36 22.22
C VAL A 147 -8.77 11.81 22.15
N GLN A 148 -7.99 11.43 23.16
CA GLN A 148 -6.58 11.78 23.28
C GLN A 148 -5.67 10.62 22.90
N VAL A 149 -4.38 10.93 22.73
CA VAL A 149 -3.35 9.89 22.53
C VAL A 149 -3.39 8.89 23.69
N GLY A 150 -3.46 7.60 23.35
CA GLY A 150 -3.52 6.51 24.31
C GLY A 150 -4.93 6.09 24.73
N ASP A 151 -5.97 6.91 24.46
CA ASP A 151 -7.36 6.48 24.63
C ASP A 151 -7.66 5.21 23.81
N LYS A 152 -8.69 4.49 24.19
CA LYS A 152 -9.12 3.26 23.53
C LYS A 152 -10.39 3.49 22.74
N VAL A 153 -10.36 3.18 21.44
CA VAL A 153 -11.54 3.12 20.60
C VAL A 153 -11.75 1.68 20.17
N ALA A 154 -12.86 1.08 20.57
CA ALA A 154 -13.17 -0.29 20.19
C ALA A 154 -14.37 -0.36 19.25
N LEU A 155 -14.29 -1.25 18.26
CA LEU A 155 -15.34 -1.60 17.33
C LEU A 155 -15.80 -3.02 17.63
N GLN A 156 -17.10 -3.20 17.89
CA GLN A 156 -17.68 -4.50 18.22
C GLN A 156 -18.75 -4.89 17.20
N ALA A 157 -18.64 -6.06 16.61
CA ALA A 157 -19.64 -6.59 15.71
C ALA A 157 -20.93 -6.95 16.47
N THR A 158 -22.09 -6.50 15.97
CA THR A 158 -23.37 -6.66 16.67
C THR A 158 -24.22 -7.85 16.16
N GLY A 159 -24.18 -8.17 14.89
CA GLY A 159 -25.02 -9.22 14.30
C GLY A 159 -24.37 -9.93 13.13
N VAL A 160 -23.85 -9.19 12.18
CA VAL A 160 -23.14 -9.76 11.01
C VAL A 160 -21.67 -9.97 11.33
N GLN A 161 -21.03 -10.91 10.66
CA GLN A 161 -19.58 -11.02 10.66
C GLN A 161 -18.97 -9.79 9.95
N VAL A 162 -17.99 -9.15 10.55
CA VAL A 162 -17.29 -8.00 9.98
C VAL A 162 -15.80 -8.28 9.97
N THR A 163 -15.16 -8.05 8.85
CA THR A 163 -13.69 -7.97 8.77
C THR A 163 -13.31 -6.50 8.81
N VAL A 164 -12.45 -6.13 9.75
CA VAL A 164 -11.90 -4.78 9.91
C VAL A 164 -10.46 -4.81 9.46
N ASP A 165 -10.10 -3.91 8.53
CA ASP A 165 -8.76 -3.75 7.99
C ASP A 165 -8.00 -2.65 8.75
N VAL A 166 -8.36 -1.42 8.54
CA VAL A 166 -7.66 -0.24 9.08
C VAL A 166 -8.64 0.80 9.59
N ALA A 167 -8.23 1.54 10.63
CA ALA A 167 -8.98 2.67 11.19
C ALA A 167 -8.15 3.95 11.09
N ASP A 168 -8.68 4.99 10.42
CA ASP A 168 -8.07 6.30 10.29
C ASP A 168 -8.63 7.23 11.36
N PHE A 169 -7.79 7.73 12.26
CA PHE A 169 -8.15 8.63 13.34
C PHE A 169 -7.85 10.08 12.95
N GLU A 170 -8.85 10.95 12.99
CA GLU A 170 -8.75 12.33 12.55
C GLU A 170 -9.31 13.31 13.59
N GLN A 171 -8.63 14.46 13.76
CA GLN A 171 -9.15 15.61 14.48
C GLN A 171 -9.84 16.54 13.48
N VAL A 172 -11.15 16.51 13.45
CA VAL A 172 -11.99 17.31 12.55
C VAL A 172 -12.33 18.63 13.24
N ALA A 173 -12.08 19.73 12.55
CA ALA A 173 -12.52 21.05 13.00
C ALA A 173 -14.07 21.18 12.95
N GLY A 174 -14.63 22.10 13.70
CA GLY A 174 -16.04 22.45 13.55
C GLY A 174 -16.36 22.96 12.13
N PRO A 175 -17.65 22.96 11.72
CA PRO A 175 -18.02 23.41 10.39
C PRO A 175 -17.58 24.85 10.15
N ALA A 176 -17.03 25.11 8.96
CA ALA A 176 -16.63 26.46 8.55
C ALA A 176 -17.85 27.41 8.48
N ALA A 177 -17.59 28.67 8.71
CA ALA A 177 -18.60 29.70 8.57
C ALA A 177 -18.87 30.07 7.09
N ARG A 178 -20.10 30.45 6.79
CA ARG A 178 -20.50 30.92 5.45
C ARG A 178 -19.65 32.12 5.02
N PRO A 179 -19.00 32.07 3.84
CA PRO A 179 -18.29 33.25 3.32
C PRO A 179 -19.21 34.43 3.05
N ALA A 180 -18.76 35.65 3.39
CA ALA A 180 -19.51 36.85 3.12
C ALA A 180 -19.75 37.02 1.60
N GLY A 181 -20.95 37.44 1.22
CA GLY A 181 -21.32 37.62 -0.18
C GLY A 181 -21.58 36.33 -0.97
N SER A 182 -21.48 35.18 -0.34
CA SER A 182 -21.76 33.88 -1.02
C SER A 182 -23.26 33.66 -1.23
N VAL A 183 -23.61 32.93 -2.27
CA VAL A 183 -24.95 32.41 -2.55
C VAL A 183 -25.10 31.04 -1.92
N SER A 184 -25.93 30.87 -0.91
CA SER A 184 -26.15 29.52 -0.34
C SER A 184 -27.12 28.71 -1.17
N VAL A 185 -26.84 27.41 -1.31
CA VAL A 185 -27.79 26.48 -1.95
C VAL A 185 -29.14 26.42 -1.19
N THR A 186 -29.11 26.64 0.14
CA THR A 186 -30.33 26.69 0.95
C THR A 186 -31.15 27.96 0.71
N ASP A 187 -30.51 29.09 0.30
CA ASP A 187 -31.22 30.29 -0.13
C ASP A 187 -32.03 30.06 -1.42
N LYS A 188 -31.70 28.99 -2.16
CA LYS A 188 -32.39 28.53 -3.38
C LYS A 188 -33.30 27.33 -3.13
N GLY A 189 -33.50 26.94 -1.86
CA GLY A 189 -34.44 25.89 -1.49
C GLY A 189 -33.83 24.46 -1.45
N ALA A 190 -32.49 24.34 -1.40
CA ALA A 190 -31.87 23.01 -1.19
C ALA A 190 -32.25 22.44 0.18
N ASP A 191 -32.58 21.15 0.23
CA ASP A 191 -32.98 20.44 1.44
C ASP A 191 -31.75 19.82 2.15
N PRO A 192 -31.32 20.35 3.31
CA PRO A 192 -30.16 19.85 4.03
C PRO A 192 -30.42 18.53 4.78
N SER A 193 -31.61 17.98 4.71
CA SER A 193 -31.94 16.66 5.28
C SER A 193 -31.68 15.51 4.31
N GLY A 194 -31.35 15.79 3.04
CA GLY A 194 -31.11 14.80 1.99
C GLY A 194 -32.34 14.03 1.51
N ARG A 195 -33.56 14.40 1.94
CA ARG A 195 -34.80 13.71 1.56
C ARG A 195 -35.32 14.20 0.23
N GLY A 196 -35.25 15.51 -0.01
CA GLY A 196 -35.70 16.16 -1.24
C GLY A 196 -34.58 16.24 -2.29
N ASP A 197 -34.96 16.34 -3.57
CA ASP A 197 -34.03 16.63 -4.65
C ASP A 197 -33.61 18.11 -4.61
N SER A 198 -32.35 18.36 -4.46
CA SER A 198 -31.75 19.71 -4.39
C SER A 198 -31.09 20.12 -5.71
N THR A 199 -31.21 19.33 -6.79
CA THR A 199 -30.50 19.58 -8.06
C THR A 199 -30.77 20.99 -8.61
N GLN A 200 -32.06 21.40 -8.64
CA GLN A 200 -32.42 22.70 -9.19
C GLN A 200 -31.90 23.86 -8.32
N ALA A 201 -31.92 23.71 -7.00
CA ALA A 201 -31.38 24.71 -6.09
C ALA A 201 -29.88 24.93 -6.25
N PHE A 202 -29.11 23.84 -6.49
CA PHE A 202 -27.68 23.94 -6.81
C PHE A 202 -27.45 24.65 -8.14
N ARG A 203 -28.19 24.35 -9.19
CA ARG A 203 -28.10 25.02 -10.49
C ARG A 203 -28.39 26.51 -10.38
N GLU A 204 -29.44 26.88 -9.66
CA GLU A 204 -29.80 28.29 -9.42
C GLU A 204 -28.75 29.03 -8.59
N ALA A 205 -28.15 28.37 -7.60
CA ALA A 205 -27.05 28.93 -6.83
C ALA A 205 -25.81 29.19 -7.69
N VAL A 206 -25.42 28.23 -8.55
CA VAL A 206 -24.33 28.37 -9.51
C VAL A 206 -24.59 29.52 -10.49
N ALA A 207 -25.80 29.60 -11.05
CA ALA A 207 -26.17 30.66 -11.97
C ALA A 207 -26.16 32.06 -11.31
N ALA A 208 -26.55 32.14 -10.03
CA ALA A 208 -26.61 33.40 -9.27
C ALA A 208 -25.24 33.85 -8.74
N ALA A 209 -24.27 32.92 -8.56
CA ALA A 209 -22.97 33.20 -7.96
C ALA A 209 -21.86 33.52 -8.96
N GLN A 210 -22.19 33.85 -10.22
CA GLN A 210 -21.21 34.08 -11.30
C GLN A 210 -20.03 34.97 -10.84
N GLY A 211 -18.82 34.42 -10.90
CA GLY A 211 -17.60 35.06 -10.38
C GLY A 211 -17.46 35.05 -8.86
N GLY A 212 -18.40 34.42 -8.12
CA GLY A 212 -18.44 34.39 -6.66
C GLY A 212 -18.49 32.97 -6.10
N VAL A 213 -18.95 32.86 -4.86
CA VAL A 213 -18.97 31.63 -4.07
C VAL A 213 -20.38 31.07 -3.93
N VAL A 214 -20.58 29.80 -4.35
CA VAL A 214 -21.72 28.97 -3.95
C VAL A 214 -21.37 28.32 -2.61
N TRP A 215 -22.16 28.59 -1.60
CA TRP A 215 -21.99 28.03 -0.26
C TRP A 215 -22.88 26.80 -0.06
N ILE A 216 -22.27 25.70 0.36
CA ILE A 216 -22.94 24.45 0.72
C ILE A 216 -22.88 24.33 2.25
N PRO A 217 -23.94 24.70 2.99
CA PRO A 217 -23.96 24.63 4.47
C PRO A 217 -23.78 23.21 5.00
N PRO A 218 -23.54 23.03 6.31
CA PRO A 218 -23.61 21.71 6.93
C PRO A 218 -24.95 21.05 6.68
N GLY A 219 -24.94 19.78 6.29
CA GLY A 219 -26.14 18.99 5.96
C GLY A 219 -25.84 17.93 4.91
N GLU A 220 -26.86 17.18 4.59
CA GLU A 220 -26.84 16.18 3.50
C GLU A 220 -27.77 16.64 2.39
N TYR A 221 -27.30 16.69 1.15
CA TYR A 221 -28.04 17.18 0.00
C TYR A 221 -28.10 16.10 -1.07
N ARG A 222 -29.29 15.77 -1.54
CA ARG A 222 -29.48 14.80 -2.62
C ARG A 222 -29.61 15.50 -3.95
N LEU A 223 -28.80 15.10 -4.95
CA LEU A 223 -28.95 15.52 -6.33
C LEU A 223 -29.30 14.31 -7.18
N THR A 224 -30.41 14.38 -7.92
CA THR A 224 -30.86 13.31 -8.81
C THR A 224 -30.37 13.48 -10.25
N SER A 225 -29.68 14.59 -10.55
CA SER A 225 -29.10 14.88 -11.84
C SER A 225 -27.82 15.71 -11.68
N SER A 226 -26.92 15.63 -12.65
CA SER A 226 -25.66 16.36 -12.65
C SER A 226 -25.84 17.89 -12.84
N LEU A 227 -24.79 18.60 -12.45
CA LEU A 227 -24.59 20.00 -12.81
C LEU A 227 -23.92 20.08 -14.18
N ASN A 228 -24.28 21.10 -14.95
CA ASN A 228 -23.63 21.46 -16.20
C ASN A 228 -23.53 22.97 -16.32
N GLY A 229 -22.70 23.48 -17.25
CA GLY A 229 -22.45 24.92 -17.39
C GLY A 229 -21.74 25.54 -16.18
N VAL A 230 -21.03 24.75 -15.40
CA VAL A 230 -20.25 25.21 -14.23
C VAL A 230 -18.97 25.87 -14.76
N GLN A 231 -18.87 27.18 -14.54
CA GLN A 231 -17.74 28.00 -14.95
C GLN A 231 -17.65 29.28 -14.14
N ASN A 232 -16.45 29.81 -13.95
CA ASN A 232 -16.20 31.06 -13.22
C ASN A 232 -16.93 31.11 -11.87
N VAL A 233 -16.72 30.10 -11.02
CA VAL A 233 -17.42 29.96 -9.75
C VAL A 233 -16.61 29.11 -8.76
N THR A 234 -16.72 29.44 -7.48
CA THR A 234 -16.24 28.59 -6.38
C THR A 234 -17.41 27.86 -5.73
N LEU A 235 -17.38 26.54 -5.68
CA LEU A 235 -18.29 25.69 -4.93
C LEU A 235 -17.58 25.30 -3.62
N ARG A 236 -18.05 25.82 -2.48
CA ARG A 236 -17.40 25.60 -1.17
C ARG A 236 -18.36 25.04 -0.14
N GLY A 237 -17.93 23.99 0.56
CA GLY A 237 -18.61 23.40 1.70
C GLY A 237 -18.12 23.91 3.06
N ALA A 238 -18.77 23.46 4.11
CA ALA A 238 -18.39 23.74 5.51
C ALA A 238 -17.32 22.74 6.03
N GLY A 239 -16.70 21.99 5.17
CA GLY A 239 -15.79 20.89 5.45
C GLY A 239 -16.39 19.54 5.00
N HIS A 240 -15.56 18.64 4.49
CA HIS A 240 -16.02 17.36 3.93
C HIS A 240 -16.65 16.39 4.96
N TRP A 241 -16.51 16.65 6.26
CA TRP A 241 -17.22 15.93 7.31
C TRP A 241 -18.61 16.51 7.58
N HIS A 242 -18.89 17.72 7.15
CA HIS A 242 -20.08 18.49 7.51
C HIS A 242 -21.05 18.72 6.36
N SER A 243 -20.54 19.02 5.16
CA SER A 243 -21.34 19.22 3.95
C SER A 243 -21.21 17.99 3.06
N VAL A 244 -22.31 17.28 2.82
CA VAL A 244 -22.35 16.03 2.07
C VAL A 244 -23.33 16.16 0.93
N VAL A 245 -22.87 15.88 -0.30
CA VAL A 245 -23.71 15.78 -1.48
C VAL A 245 -23.85 14.31 -1.88
N ARG A 246 -25.08 13.83 -1.97
CA ARG A 246 -25.41 12.47 -2.41
C ARG A 246 -25.76 12.49 -3.88
N THR A 247 -24.87 12.00 -4.71
CA THR A 247 -25.09 11.83 -6.15
C THR A 247 -24.02 10.92 -6.75
N SER A 248 -24.36 10.11 -7.73
CA SER A 248 -23.37 9.34 -8.50
C SER A 248 -22.75 10.13 -9.66
N ARG A 249 -23.33 11.30 -9.99
CA ARG A 249 -22.84 12.18 -11.07
C ARG A 249 -22.96 13.63 -10.63
N PHE A 250 -21.81 14.26 -10.33
CA PHE A 250 -21.86 15.65 -9.78
C PHE A 250 -21.76 16.69 -10.88
N ILE A 251 -20.68 16.71 -11.68
CA ILE A 251 -20.53 17.57 -12.85
C ILE A 251 -20.40 16.70 -14.10
N ASP A 252 -21.20 16.99 -15.11
CA ASP A 252 -21.15 16.31 -16.41
C ASP A 252 -21.22 17.36 -17.54
N GLN A 253 -20.05 17.76 -18.04
CA GLN A 253 -19.93 18.79 -19.05
C GLN A 253 -18.67 18.59 -19.91
N PRO A 254 -18.79 18.59 -21.24
CA PRO A 254 -17.65 18.36 -22.13
C PRO A 254 -16.66 19.53 -22.19
N ASN A 255 -17.13 20.76 -21.89
CA ASN A 255 -16.34 21.97 -21.95
C ASN A 255 -16.68 22.92 -20.80
N SER A 256 -15.71 23.74 -20.42
CA SER A 256 -15.85 24.84 -19.49
C SER A 256 -14.91 25.97 -19.88
N SER A 257 -15.30 27.23 -19.63
CA SER A 257 -14.39 28.39 -19.79
C SER A 257 -13.35 28.47 -18.68
N GLY A 258 -13.44 27.59 -17.65
CA GLY A 258 -12.48 27.52 -16.56
C GLY A 258 -12.82 28.36 -15.34
N ASN A 259 -11.80 28.56 -14.50
CA ASN A 259 -11.91 29.28 -13.23
C ASN A 259 -13.00 28.68 -12.33
N VAL A 260 -13.00 27.35 -12.22
CA VAL A 260 -13.91 26.56 -11.36
C VAL A 260 -13.12 26.05 -10.17
N HIS A 261 -13.53 26.44 -8.97
CA HIS A 261 -12.91 25.98 -7.73
C HIS A 261 -13.92 25.16 -6.90
N ILE A 262 -13.55 23.94 -6.51
CA ILE A 262 -14.41 23.02 -5.79
C ILE A 262 -13.71 22.63 -4.50
N GLU A 263 -14.30 22.96 -3.35
CA GLU A 263 -13.57 22.89 -2.08
C GLU A 263 -14.43 22.45 -0.88
N ASP A 264 -13.82 21.65 -0.01
CA ASP A 264 -14.26 21.44 1.37
C ASP A 264 -15.65 20.80 1.55
N PHE A 265 -16.05 19.85 0.72
CA PHE A 265 -17.24 19.03 0.97
C PHE A 265 -17.06 17.58 0.52
N ALA A 266 -18.03 16.74 0.82
CA ALA A 266 -18.03 15.36 0.37
C ALA A 266 -19.03 15.15 -0.76
N VAL A 267 -18.65 14.32 -1.75
CA VAL A 267 -19.57 13.73 -2.72
C VAL A 267 -19.54 12.23 -2.53
N ILE A 268 -20.68 11.67 -2.16
CA ILE A 268 -20.84 10.25 -1.90
C ILE A 268 -21.89 9.69 -2.88
N GLY A 269 -21.39 8.86 -3.80
CA GLY A 269 -22.22 8.19 -4.79
C GLY A 269 -22.90 6.92 -4.26
N GLU A 270 -23.57 6.24 -5.18
CA GLU A 270 -24.23 4.97 -4.94
C GLU A 270 -23.90 3.94 -6.02
N VAL A 271 -22.72 4.05 -6.63
CA VAL A 271 -22.25 3.13 -7.66
C VAL A 271 -21.85 1.83 -6.99
N THR A 272 -22.48 0.74 -7.38
CA THR A 272 -22.30 -0.59 -6.77
C THR A 272 -21.61 -1.59 -7.68
N GLU A 273 -21.43 -1.23 -8.97
CA GLU A 273 -20.77 -2.06 -9.97
C GLU A 273 -20.07 -1.17 -11.00
N ARG A 274 -19.08 -1.71 -11.66
CA ARG A 274 -18.38 -1.03 -12.74
C ARG A 274 -19.16 -1.13 -14.05
N VAL A 275 -19.57 0.01 -14.61
CA VAL A 275 -20.15 0.14 -15.94
C VAL A 275 -19.35 1.16 -16.72
N ASP A 276 -18.44 0.73 -17.60
CA ASP A 276 -17.47 1.62 -18.26
C ASP A 276 -18.12 2.73 -19.07
N SER A 277 -19.25 2.47 -19.70
CA SER A 277 -20.02 3.47 -20.48
C SER A 277 -20.79 4.47 -19.60
N SER A 278 -20.93 4.24 -18.30
CA SER A 278 -21.64 5.16 -17.41
C SER A 278 -20.82 6.42 -17.15
N PRO A 279 -21.41 7.63 -17.16
CA PRO A 279 -20.75 8.88 -16.76
C PRO A 279 -20.86 9.14 -15.25
N ASP A 280 -20.98 8.12 -14.40
CA ASP A 280 -21.19 8.23 -12.96
C ASP A 280 -19.89 8.60 -12.23
N ASN A 281 -19.42 9.82 -12.46
CA ASN A 281 -18.17 10.39 -11.99
C ASN A 281 -18.44 11.64 -11.15
N PHE A 282 -17.49 12.02 -10.29
CA PHE A 282 -17.53 13.33 -9.65
C PHE A 282 -17.43 14.45 -10.70
N VAL A 283 -16.45 14.37 -11.58
CA VAL A 283 -16.36 15.22 -12.76
C VAL A 283 -16.23 14.32 -13.99
N ASN A 284 -17.15 14.46 -14.94
CA ASN A 284 -17.11 13.85 -16.26
C ASN A 284 -16.96 14.95 -17.32
N GLY A 285 -15.76 15.06 -17.92
CA GLY A 285 -15.47 16.07 -18.93
C GLY A 285 -14.44 17.11 -18.51
N SER A 286 -14.81 18.40 -18.52
CA SER A 286 -13.86 19.50 -18.33
C SER A 286 -14.29 20.48 -17.25
N LEU A 287 -13.35 20.88 -16.41
CA LEU A 287 -13.47 22.07 -15.52
C LEU A 287 -12.93 23.33 -16.18
N GLY A 288 -12.21 23.17 -17.32
CA GLY A 288 -11.56 24.27 -18.03
C GLY A 288 -10.26 24.73 -17.38
N PRO A 289 -9.59 25.74 -17.97
CA PRO A 289 -8.30 26.22 -17.50
C PRO A 289 -8.39 26.88 -16.13
N ASP A 290 -7.24 26.88 -15.43
CA ASP A 290 -7.01 27.58 -14.14
C ASP A 290 -8.03 27.21 -13.06
N SER A 291 -8.49 25.96 -13.05
CA SER A 291 -9.45 25.41 -12.10
C SER A 291 -8.77 24.64 -10.96
N SER A 292 -9.50 24.40 -9.88
CA SER A 292 -8.97 23.58 -8.76
C SER A 292 -10.03 22.71 -8.08
N VAL A 293 -9.57 21.59 -7.52
CA VAL A 293 -10.35 20.70 -6.65
C VAL A 293 -9.50 20.46 -5.40
N SER A 294 -10.01 20.82 -4.23
CA SER A 294 -9.26 20.70 -2.97
C SER A 294 -10.11 20.35 -1.76
N GLY A 295 -9.54 19.63 -0.79
CA GLY A 295 -10.21 19.32 0.47
C GLY A 295 -11.46 18.43 0.32
N MET A 296 -11.58 17.68 -0.77
CA MET A 296 -12.76 16.89 -1.07
C MET A 296 -12.69 15.48 -0.45
N TRP A 297 -13.88 14.95 -0.16
CA TRP A 297 -14.07 13.51 0.11
C TRP A 297 -14.98 12.93 -0.98
N LEU A 298 -14.40 12.13 -1.86
CA LEU A 298 -15.08 11.48 -2.96
C LEU A 298 -15.15 9.98 -2.68
N GLN A 299 -16.35 9.38 -2.74
CA GLN A 299 -16.54 7.98 -2.40
C GLN A 299 -17.71 7.34 -3.15
N HIS A 300 -17.60 6.05 -3.46
CA HIS A 300 -18.63 5.23 -4.12
C HIS A 300 -19.10 5.80 -5.46
N LEU A 301 -18.16 6.27 -6.26
CA LEU A 301 -18.37 6.73 -7.64
C LEU A 301 -17.71 5.73 -8.60
N LYS A 302 -18.00 5.82 -9.90
CA LYS A 302 -17.24 5.04 -10.86
C LYS A 302 -15.82 5.57 -10.96
N VAL A 303 -15.67 6.86 -11.28
CA VAL A 303 -14.37 7.55 -11.30
C VAL A 303 -14.49 8.86 -10.50
N GLY A 304 -13.44 9.24 -9.79
CA GLY A 304 -13.39 10.56 -9.17
C GLY A 304 -13.42 11.62 -10.26
N LEU A 305 -12.35 11.81 -11.02
CA LEU A 305 -12.31 12.76 -12.13
C LEU A 305 -11.94 12.03 -13.42
N TRP A 306 -12.87 12.01 -14.38
CA TRP A 306 -12.64 11.58 -15.76
C TRP A 306 -12.54 12.82 -16.63
N LEU A 307 -11.30 13.33 -16.81
CA LEU A 307 -11.04 14.63 -17.39
C LEU A 307 -10.75 14.52 -18.88
N THR A 308 -11.69 14.99 -19.68
CA THR A 308 -11.55 15.12 -21.13
C THR A 308 -11.54 16.61 -21.52
N GLY A 309 -11.18 16.93 -22.75
CA GLY A 309 -11.15 18.32 -23.20
C GLY A 309 -10.04 19.16 -22.52
N THR A 310 -10.21 20.47 -22.50
CA THR A 310 -9.18 21.38 -21.97
C THR A 310 -9.27 21.50 -20.45
N ASN A 311 -8.16 21.20 -19.76
CA ASN A 311 -8.02 21.35 -18.33
C ASN A 311 -6.63 21.92 -17.98
N ASP A 312 -6.24 23.01 -18.65
CA ASP A 312 -4.91 23.60 -18.49
C ASP A 312 -4.73 24.19 -17.08
N ASN A 313 -3.57 23.95 -16.47
CA ASN A 313 -3.20 24.39 -15.13
C ASN A 313 -4.16 23.96 -14.00
N LEU A 314 -4.96 22.93 -14.21
CA LEU A 314 -5.81 22.38 -13.16
C LEU A 314 -4.96 21.86 -11.98
N VAL A 315 -5.38 22.17 -10.75
CA VAL A 315 -4.79 21.64 -9.52
C VAL A 315 -5.81 20.76 -8.79
N VAL A 316 -5.43 19.53 -8.46
CA VAL A 316 -6.22 18.61 -7.64
C VAL A 316 -5.39 18.25 -6.42
N GLU A 317 -5.82 18.68 -5.24
CA GLU A 317 -5.00 18.52 -4.03
C GLU A 317 -5.81 18.28 -2.74
N ASP A 318 -5.12 17.77 -1.72
CA ASP A 318 -5.63 17.61 -0.35
C ASP A 318 -6.95 16.83 -0.27
N SER A 319 -7.21 15.95 -1.22
CA SER A 319 -8.50 15.29 -1.40
C SER A 319 -8.39 13.77 -1.17
N ARG A 320 -9.53 13.15 -0.85
CA ARG A 320 -9.65 11.69 -0.66
C ARG A 320 -10.53 11.10 -1.76
N PHE A 321 -10.04 10.00 -2.33
CA PHE A 321 -10.74 9.20 -3.31
C PHE A 321 -10.86 7.78 -2.75
N LEU A 322 -12.06 7.39 -2.36
CA LEU A 322 -12.30 6.12 -1.68
C LEU A 322 -13.31 5.26 -2.44
N ASP A 323 -13.03 3.97 -2.55
CA ASP A 323 -13.99 2.97 -3.01
C ASP A 323 -14.59 3.30 -4.41
N MET A 324 -13.72 3.70 -5.35
CA MET A 324 -14.12 3.89 -6.74
C MET A 324 -14.25 2.53 -7.43
N THR A 325 -15.24 2.38 -8.34
CA THR A 325 -15.35 1.13 -9.10
C THR A 325 -14.46 1.07 -10.34
N ALA A 326 -13.82 2.19 -10.69
CA ALA A 326 -12.78 2.30 -11.70
C ALA A 326 -11.67 3.25 -11.19
N ASP A 327 -11.16 4.16 -12.04
CA ASP A 327 -10.04 5.05 -11.73
C ASP A 327 -10.35 6.00 -10.54
N GLY A 328 -9.31 6.37 -9.82
CA GLY A 328 -9.40 7.51 -8.92
C GLY A 328 -9.48 8.82 -9.70
N LEU A 329 -8.51 9.07 -10.57
CA LEU A 329 -8.46 10.22 -11.48
C LEU A 329 -7.79 9.82 -12.80
N ASN A 330 -8.37 10.25 -13.92
CA ASN A 330 -7.81 10.04 -15.25
C ASN A 330 -7.76 11.36 -16.05
N LEU A 331 -6.54 11.76 -16.44
CA LEU A 331 -6.32 12.82 -17.42
C LEU A 331 -6.42 12.22 -18.83
N ASN A 332 -7.59 12.29 -19.44
CA ASN A 332 -7.91 11.61 -20.69
C ASN A 332 -7.62 12.50 -21.91
N GLY A 333 -6.35 12.91 -22.02
CA GLY A 333 -5.83 13.75 -23.11
C GLY A 333 -6.02 15.25 -22.92
N ASN A 334 -5.16 16.03 -23.56
CA ASN A 334 -5.17 17.50 -23.60
C ASN A 334 -5.05 18.18 -22.21
N ALA A 335 -4.40 17.54 -21.25
CA ALA A 335 -4.07 18.14 -19.96
C ALA A 335 -2.69 18.79 -20.05
N ARG A 336 -2.60 20.10 -19.78
CA ARG A 336 -1.35 20.85 -19.82
C ARG A 336 -1.08 21.53 -18.49
N GLY A 337 0.08 21.25 -17.89
CA GLY A 337 0.47 21.85 -16.61
C GLY A 337 -0.41 21.43 -15.44
N VAL A 338 -1.14 20.32 -15.55
CA VAL A 338 -2.00 19.79 -14.48
C VAL A 338 -1.17 19.26 -13.35
N LYS A 339 -1.55 19.57 -12.11
CA LYS A 339 -0.89 19.10 -10.90
C LYS A 339 -1.89 18.36 -10.01
N VAL A 340 -1.65 17.07 -9.80
CA VAL A 340 -2.40 16.24 -8.87
C VAL A 340 -1.47 15.90 -7.71
N ARG A 341 -1.73 16.49 -6.54
CA ARG A 341 -0.78 16.42 -5.43
C ARG A 341 -1.42 16.30 -4.07
N ASN A 342 -0.72 15.68 -3.15
CA ASN A 342 -1.10 15.56 -1.74
C ASN A 342 -2.49 14.93 -1.53
N ASN A 343 -2.90 14.00 -2.42
CA ASN A 343 -4.16 13.30 -2.33
C ASN A 343 -3.99 11.92 -1.69
N PHE A 344 -5.05 11.42 -1.08
CA PHE A 344 -5.14 10.06 -0.56
C PHE A 344 -6.17 9.26 -1.35
N LEU A 345 -5.74 8.12 -1.89
CA LEU A 345 -6.57 7.23 -2.69
C LEU A 345 -6.56 5.82 -2.05
N ARG A 346 -7.72 5.20 -1.88
CA ARG A 346 -7.83 3.83 -1.35
C ARG A 346 -8.96 3.06 -2.05
N ASN A 347 -8.71 1.80 -2.41
CA ASN A 347 -9.66 0.88 -3.03
C ASN A 347 -10.17 1.37 -4.40
N GLN A 348 -9.29 1.67 -5.34
CA GLN A 348 -9.68 1.93 -6.72
C GLN A 348 -9.83 0.61 -7.49
N GLY A 349 -10.89 0.52 -8.30
CA GLY A 349 -11.17 -0.64 -9.14
C GLY A 349 -10.48 -0.62 -10.49
N ASP A 350 -9.60 0.35 -10.73
CA ASP A 350 -8.68 0.45 -11.87
C ASP A 350 -7.47 1.30 -11.46
N ASP A 351 -6.74 1.94 -12.40
CA ASP A 351 -5.62 2.81 -12.10
C ASP A 351 -6.01 3.89 -11.08
N ALA A 352 -5.29 4.00 -9.98
CA ALA A 352 -5.67 5.02 -9.00
C ALA A 352 -5.43 6.44 -9.55
N LEU A 353 -4.31 6.66 -10.24
CA LEU A 353 -4.00 7.90 -10.96
C LEU A 353 -3.52 7.56 -12.37
N ALA A 354 -4.21 8.03 -13.38
CA ALA A 354 -3.89 7.75 -14.77
C ALA A 354 -3.75 9.03 -15.64
N MET A 355 -2.85 8.96 -16.63
CA MET A 355 -2.75 9.90 -17.74
C MET A 355 -2.85 9.12 -19.05
N TRP A 356 -3.92 9.35 -19.81
CA TRP A 356 -4.09 8.82 -21.16
C TRP A 356 -3.89 9.95 -22.18
N SER A 357 -2.92 9.83 -23.04
CA SER A 357 -2.68 10.84 -24.08
C SER A 357 -3.51 10.54 -25.34
N LEU A 358 -4.83 10.59 -25.16
CA LEU A 358 -5.83 10.35 -26.20
C LEU A 358 -6.27 11.68 -26.85
N ASN A 359 -6.43 11.71 -28.17
CA ASN A 359 -6.80 12.88 -28.98
C ASN A 359 -5.76 14.01 -28.98
N ALA A 360 -5.15 14.32 -27.87
CA ALA A 360 -4.04 15.26 -27.70
C ALA A 360 -3.12 14.80 -26.57
N PRO A 361 -1.83 15.14 -26.62
CA PRO A 361 -0.91 14.73 -25.57
C PRO A 361 -1.18 15.46 -24.24
N ASN A 362 -1.05 14.75 -23.14
CA ASN A 362 -0.85 15.37 -21.84
C ASN A 362 0.59 15.93 -21.80
N THR A 363 0.77 17.16 -21.33
CA THR A 363 2.07 17.82 -21.34
C THR A 363 2.36 18.55 -20.03
N ASN A 364 3.63 18.53 -19.60
CA ASN A 364 4.10 19.24 -18.40
C ASN A 364 3.20 19.01 -17.16
N SER A 365 2.61 17.83 -17.06
CA SER A 365 1.68 17.48 -15.99
C SER A 365 2.32 16.54 -14.98
N SER A 366 1.81 16.53 -13.74
CA SER A 366 2.47 15.80 -12.67
C SER A 366 1.50 15.12 -11.70
N PHE A 367 1.96 13.97 -11.14
CA PHE A 367 1.44 13.31 -9.96
C PHE A 367 2.51 13.39 -8.85
N GLU A 368 2.27 14.18 -7.80
CA GLU A 368 3.28 14.48 -6.79
C GLU A 368 2.75 14.33 -5.37
N ASN A 369 3.54 13.71 -4.49
CA ASN A 369 3.22 13.57 -3.07
C ASN A 369 1.85 12.93 -2.79
N ASN A 370 1.33 12.05 -3.66
CA ASN A 370 0.08 11.33 -3.40
C ASN A 370 0.34 10.04 -2.64
N THR A 371 -0.62 9.61 -1.85
CA THR A 371 -0.64 8.28 -1.23
C THR A 371 -1.74 7.45 -1.89
N VAL A 372 -1.35 6.34 -2.48
CA VAL A 372 -2.23 5.34 -3.10
C VAL A 372 -2.13 4.06 -2.29
N SER A 373 -3.25 3.56 -1.81
CA SER A 373 -3.33 2.35 -1.02
C SER A 373 -4.34 1.38 -1.63
N GLN A 374 -3.93 0.13 -1.84
CA GLN A 374 -4.82 -0.97 -2.23
C GLN A 374 -5.60 -0.70 -3.54
N PRO A 375 -4.95 -0.30 -4.67
CA PRO A 375 -5.63 -0.39 -5.95
C PRO A 375 -5.93 -1.87 -6.22
N ASN A 376 -7.21 -2.19 -6.41
CA ASN A 376 -7.65 -3.59 -6.47
C ASN A 376 -7.44 -4.20 -7.86
N LEU A 377 -7.48 -3.37 -8.89
CA LEU A 377 -7.19 -3.76 -10.26
C LEU A 377 -6.28 -2.71 -10.88
N ALA A 378 -5.41 -3.11 -11.80
CA ALA A 378 -4.47 -2.26 -12.53
C ALA A 378 -3.47 -1.52 -11.61
N ASN A 379 -3.00 -0.35 -11.99
CA ASN A 379 -1.81 0.25 -11.39
C ASN A 379 -2.13 1.27 -10.29
N GLY A 380 -1.16 1.50 -9.42
CA GLY A 380 -1.25 2.65 -8.52
C GLY A 380 -1.16 3.97 -9.28
N ILE A 381 -0.17 4.11 -10.15
CA ILE A 381 0.00 5.27 -11.04
C ILE A 381 0.33 4.77 -12.44
N ALA A 382 -0.39 5.26 -13.45
CA ALA A 382 -0.20 4.87 -14.84
C ALA A 382 -0.03 6.08 -15.78
N ILE A 383 1.01 6.05 -16.60
CA ILE A 383 1.29 7.04 -17.63
C ILE A 383 1.23 6.35 -18.98
N TYR A 384 0.17 6.60 -19.73
CA TYR A 384 -0.05 6.07 -21.07
C TYR A 384 0.17 7.16 -22.10
N GLY A 385 1.43 7.32 -22.54
CA GLY A 385 1.86 8.38 -23.44
C GLY A 385 2.00 9.76 -22.76
N GLY A 386 2.29 10.78 -23.56
CA GLY A 386 2.44 12.16 -23.11
C GLY A 386 3.86 12.70 -23.16
N THR A 387 4.03 13.99 -22.91
CA THR A 387 5.29 14.71 -23.06
C THR A 387 5.67 15.46 -21.79
N ASP A 388 6.92 15.27 -21.31
CA ASP A 388 7.46 15.96 -20.13
C ASP A 388 6.60 15.75 -18.87
N ILE A 389 6.33 14.49 -18.55
CA ILE A 389 5.50 14.07 -17.40
C ILE A 389 6.38 13.83 -16.17
N THR A 390 5.86 14.22 -15.01
CA THR A 390 6.54 14.02 -13.71
C THR A 390 5.69 13.17 -12.75
N VAL A 391 6.30 12.12 -12.18
CA VAL A 391 5.75 11.30 -11.10
C VAL A 391 6.73 11.37 -9.93
N ARG A 392 6.40 12.14 -8.88
CA ARG A 392 7.38 12.45 -7.83
C ARG A 392 6.85 12.25 -6.42
N ASN A 393 7.69 11.69 -5.55
CA ASN A 393 7.45 11.58 -4.11
C ASN A 393 6.11 10.93 -3.74
N ASN A 394 5.58 10.03 -4.57
CA ASN A 394 4.35 9.31 -4.24
C ASN A 394 4.65 8.07 -3.39
N LEU A 395 3.72 7.72 -2.52
CA LEU A 395 3.68 6.44 -1.81
C LEU A 395 2.59 5.58 -2.46
N VAL A 396 2.96 4.41 -2.94
CA VAL A 396 2.01 3.41 -3.47
C VAL A 396 2.17 2.12 -2.69
N THR A 397 1.06 1.58 -2.19
CA THR A 397 1.07 0.34 -1.41
C THR A 397 0.04 -0.67 -1.91
N ASP A 398 0.36 -1.95 -1.80
CA ASP A 398 -0.59 -3.07 -1.83
C ASP A 398 -1.39 -3.19 -3.14
N THR A 399 -0.72 -3.17 -4.32
CA THR A 399 -1.40 -3.44 -5.60
C THR A 399 -1.88 -4.89 -5.67
N ASN A 400 -3.13 -5.13 -6.07
CA ASN A 400 -3.76 -6.45 -5.95
C ASN A 400 -3.70 -7.31 -7.22
N ALA A 401 -4.22 -6.84 -8.34
CA ALA A 401 -4.30 -7.63 -9.55
C ALA A 401 -3.99 -6.79 -10.79
N LEU A 402 -3.31 -7.38 -11.80
CA LEU A 402 -3.01 -6.74 -13.09
C LEU A 402 -2.21 -5.43 -12.98
N GLY A 403 -1.51 -5.17 -11.86
CA GLY A 403 -0.96 -3.84 -11.65
C GLY A 403 0.44 -3.80 -11.10
N SER A 404 1.10 -2.73 -11.49
CA SER A 404 2.35 -2.25 -10.90
C SER A 404 2.08 -1.09 -9.93
N GLY A 405 3.04 -0.76 -9.08
CA GLY A 405 2.96 0.48 -8.32
C GLY A 405 2.97 1.69 -9.24
N ILE A 406 3.90 1.71 -10.20
CA ILE A 406 3.98 2.73 -11.26
C ILE A 406 4.16 2.03 -12.61
N ALA A 407 3.35 2.39 -13.60
CA ALA A 407 3.46 1.94 -14.99
C ALA A 407 3.72 3.14 -15.93
N ILE A 408 4.75 3.02 -16.76
CA ILE A 408 5.12 3.99 -17.82
C ILE A 408 4.98 3.25 -19.16
N SER A 409 4.00 3.62 -19.98
CA SER A 409 3.63 2.79 -21.11
C SER A 409 3.29 3.57 -22.38
N ASN A 410 3.61 2.96 -23.51
CA ASN A 410 3.08 3.34 -24.83
C ASN A 410 1.89 2.45 -25.21
N GLN A 411 0.98 2.19 -24.25
CA GLN A 411 -0.27 1.47 -24.52
C GLN A 411 -1.36 2.41 -24.98
N LYS A 412 -1.91 2.13 -26.17
CA LYS A 412 -3.08 2.84 -26.70
C LYS A 412 -4.34 2.05 -26.42
N PHE A 413 -5.35 2.72 -25.93
CA PHE A 413 -6.68 2.14 -25.79
C PHE A 413 -7.58 2.53 -26.96
N LEU A 414 -7.36 3.73 -27.50
CA LEU A 414 -8.08 4.29 -28.66
C LEU A 414 -7.11 5.15 -29.51
N ASP A 415 -7.50 5.45 -30.73
CA ASP A 415 -6.80 6.40 -31.62
C ASP A 415 -7.58 7.73 -31.72
N PRO A 416 -6.89 8.87 -31.91
CA PRO A 416 -5.43 9.04 -32.01
C PRO A 416 -4.75 8.99 -30.63
N PHE A 417 -3.65 8.26 -30.54
CA PHE A 417 -2.81 8.12 -29.36
C PHE A 417 -1.48 8.88 -29.54
N HIS A 418 -1.01 9.52 -28.48
CA HIS A 418 0.26 10.26 -28.47
C HIS A 418 1.27 9.55 -27.55
N PRO A 419 2.27 8.86 -28.12
CA PRO A 419 3.29 8.15 -27.35
C PRO A 419 4.08 9.05 -26.41
N LEU A 420 4.82 8.43 -25.49
CA LEU A 420 5.76 9.11 -24.59
C LEU A 420 6.81 9.89 -25.40
N ALA A 421 7.02 11.15 -25.02
CA ALA A 421 7.99 12.05 -25.62
C ALA A 421 8.66 12.95 -24.58
N GLY A 422 9.75 13.61 -24.96
CA GLY A 422 10.51 14.49 -24.06
C GLY A 422 11.13 13.69 -22.91
N THR A 423 10.96 14.18 -21.68
CA THR A 423 11.48 13.54 -20.46
C THR A 423 10.34 13.08 -19.56
N ILE A 424 10.32 11.79 -19.23
CA ILE A 424 9.44 11.22 -18.21
C ILE A 424 10.26 11.07 -16.92
N THR A 425 9.92 11.84 -15.91
CA THR A 425 10.64 11.88 -14.62
C THR A 425 9.88 11.09 -13.56
N VAL A 426 10.51 10.07 -13.01
CA VAL A 426 9.98 9.26 -11.90
C VAL A 426 10.98 9.39 -10.74
N ASP A 427 10.70 10.24 -9.74
CA ASP A 427 11.68 10.62 -8.74
C ASP A 427 11.16 10.52 -7.30
N GLY A 428 11.94 9.95 -6.39
CA GLY A 428 11.65 9.93 -4.96
C GLY A 428 10.42 9.11 -4.55
N ASN A 429 9.90 8.23 -5.42
CA ASN A 429 8.71 7.45 -5.11
C ASN A 429 9.04 6.27 -4.19
N THR A 430 8.08 5.90 -3.35
CA THR A 430 8.15 4.72 -2.48
C THR A 430 7.04 3.73 -2.87
N LEU A 431 7.44 2.50 -3.19
CA LEU A 431 6.58 1.42 -3.65
C LEU A 431 6.66 0.28 -2.63
N VAL A 432 5.57 -0.03 -1.94
CA VAL A 432 5.53 -1.03 -0.87
C VAL A 432 4.54 -2.13 -1.23
N ARG A 433 4.97 -3.37 -1.30
CA ARG A 433 4.12 -4.51 -1.69
C ARG A 433 3.37 -4.26 -3.00
N THR A 434 4.08 -3.67 -3.96
CA THR A 434 3.56 -3.37 -5.30
C THR A 434 4.14 -4.33 -6.34
N GLY A 435 3.42 -4.49 -7.44
CA GLY A 435 3.60 -5.56 -8.39
C GLY A 435 2.63 -6.70 -8.10
N ALA A 436 1.98 -7.21 -9.13
CA ALA A 436 0.95 -8.22 -9.00
C ALA A 436 1.02 -9.24 -10.12
N MET A 437 0.38 -10.40 -9.96
CA MET A 437 0.23 -11.34 -11.06
C MET A 437 -0.81 -10.82 -12.04
N ASN A 438 -0.47 -10.84 -13.34
CA ASN A 438 -1.47 -10.78 -14.40
C ASN A 438 -1.97 -12.21 -14.67
N PRO A 439 -3.14 -12.60 -14.16
CA PRO A 439 -3.61 -13.97 -14.29
C PRO A 439 -4.04 -14.34 -15.72
N ASN A 440 -4.31 -13.38 -16.58
CA ASN A 440 -4.68 -13.65 -17.97
C ASN A 440 -3.52 -14.24 -18.76
N TRP A 441 -2.28 -13.89 -18.41
CA TRP A 441 -1.07 -14.31 -19.09
C TRP A 441 -0.12 -15.10 -18.17
N ASN A 442 -0.52 -15.31 -16.92
CA ASN A 442 0.36 -15.86 -15.88
C ASN A 442 1.68 -15.08 -15.82
N HIS A 443 1.59 -13.75 -15.87
CA HIS A 443 2.72 -12.84 -15.98
C HIS A 443 2.96 -12.09 -14.67
N PRO A 444 4.12 -12.28 -14.02
CA PRO A 444 4.49 -11.55 -12.83
C PRO A 444 4.91 -10.11 -13.19
N MET A 445 4.16 -9.12 -12.74
CA MET A 445 4.42 -7.71 -12.99
C MET A 445 5.31 -7.11 -11.90
N GLY A 446 6.26 -6.29 -12.31
CA GLY A 446 7.18 -5.61 -11.40
C GLY A 446 6.56 -4.44 -10.63
N ALA A 447 7.24 -4.01 -9.57
CA ALA A 447 6.80 -2.87 -8.77
C ALA A 447 6.77 -1.57 -9.60
N LEU A 448 7.76 -1.36 -10.46
CA LEU A 448 7.79 -0.30 -11.47
C LEU A 448 7.97 -0.94 -12.84
N ARG A 449 7.04 -0.62 -13.75
CA ARG A 449 6.97 -1.20 -15.10
C ARG A 449 7.18 -0.14 -16.18
N VAL A 450 8.04 -0.45 -17.16
CA VAL A 450 8.20 0.33 -18.39
C VAL A 450 7.79 -0.56 -19.56
N ASP A 451 6.71 -0.19 -20.25
CA ASP A 451 6.05 -1.05 -21.23
C ASP A 451 5.95 -0.40 -22.62
N SER A 452 6.72 -0.92 -23.56
CA SER A 452 6.64 -0.56 -24.97
C SER A 452 5.49 -1.29 -25.68
N TYR A 453 4.26 -1.18 -25.16
CA TYR A 453 3.11 -2.01 -25.54
C TYR A 453 2.77 -1.95 -27.03
N ASP A 454 2.43 -0.77 -27.56
CA ASP A 454 1.99 -0.57 -28.95
C ASP A 454 3.06 0.09 -29.84
N SER A 455 4.08 0.68 -29.24
CA SER A 455 5.20 1.31 -29.96
C SER A 455 6.45 1.38 -29.08
N ALA A 456 7.61 1.56 -29.71
CA ALA A 456 8.86 1.74 -29.01
C ALA A 456 8.83 2.97 -28.09
N ILE A 457 9.47 2.87 -26.93
CA ILE A 457 9.74 4.01 -26.06
C ILE A 457 11.08 4.61 -26.45
N GLU A 458 11.04 5.83 -26.97
CA GLU A 458 12.22 6.61 -27.37
C GLU A 458 12.38 7.87 -26.50
N ALA A 459 11.40 8.19 -25.66
CA ALA A 459 11.49 9.26 -24.66
C ALA A 459 12.60 8.99 -23.65
N GLN A 460 13.14 10.05 -23.02
CA GLN A 460 14.04 9.88 -21.88
C GLN A 460 13.22 9.49 -20.64
N VAL A 461 13.41 8.27 -20.12
CA VAL A 461 12.79 7.83 -18.87
C VAL A 461 13.85 7.86 -17.77
N ARG A 462 13.66 8.74 -16.78
CA ARG A 462 14.55 8.93 -15.64
C ARG A 462 13.86 8.46 -14.36
N ILE A 463 14.33 7.35 -13.82
CA ILE A 463 13.85 6.77 -12.56
C ILE A 463 14.94 7.04 -11.53
N THR A 464 14.65 7.90 -10.56
CA THR A 464 15.65 8.34 -9.58
C THR A 464 15.13 8.20 -8.15
N ASN A 465 16.03 7.94 -7.20
CA ASN A 465 15.73 7.92 -5.75
C ASN A 465 14.50 7.10 -5.36
N THR A 466 14.19 6.05 -6.13
CA THR A 466 13.00 5.22 -5.93
C THR A 466 13.29 4.13 -4.90
N THR A 467 12.40 3.98 -3.92
CA THR A 467 12.44 2.90 -2.93
C THR A 467 11.39 1.85 -3.27
N VAL A 468 11.81 0.60 -3.44
CA VAL A 468 10.92 -0.56 -3.57
C VAL A 468 11.08 -1.42 -2.32
N THR A 469 9.97 -1.71 -1.65
CA THR A 469 9.97 -2.52 -0.44
C THR A 469 8.93 -3.64 -0.56
N ASP A 470 9.35 -4.88 -0.33
CA ASP A 470 8.47 -6.05 -0.29
C ASP A 470 7.66 -6.30 -1.57
N SER A 471 8.23 -5.97 -2.75
CA SER A 471 7.59 -6.34 -4.01
C SER A 471 7.40 -7.87 -4.08
N PRO A 472 6.20 -8.37 -4.38
CA PRO A 472 5.99 -9.83 -4.53
C PRO A 472 6.82 -10.41 -5.68
N TYR A 473 7.13 -9.62 -6.70
CA TYR A 473 7.86 -10.04 -7.88
C TYR A 473 9.13 -9.19 -8.09
N SER A 474 9.37 -8.67 -9.29
CA SER A 474 10.54 -7.85 -9.60
C SER A 474 10.39 -6.42 -9.11
N ALA A 475 11.53 -5.75 -8.87
CA ALA A 475 11.52 -4.32 -8.56
C ALA A 475 11.27 -3.47 -9.81
N PHE A 476 11.96 -3.78 -10.90
CA PHE A 476 11.87 -3.07 -12.19
C PHE A 476 11.58 -4.06 -13.32
N GLU A 477 10.54 -3.77 -14.10
CA GLU A 477 10.14 -4.56 -15.26
C GLU A 477 10.22 -3.74 -16.54
N PHE A 478 10.80 -4.32 -17.60
CA PHE A 478 10.86 -3.78 -18.94
C PHE A 478 10.23 -4.77 -19.90
N VAL A 479 9.12 -4.41 -20.52
CA VAL A 479 8.30 -5.36 -21.28
C VAL A 479 7.72 -4.72 -22.55
N SER A 480 7.35 -5.55 -23.51
CA SER A 480 6.42 -5.22 -24.60
C SER A 480 5.16 -6.06 -24.39
N GLY A 481 4.22 -5.55 -23.58
CA GLY A 481 3.05 -6.30 -23.09
C GLY A 481 2.13 -6.82 -24.19
N SER A 482 2.15 -6.20 -25.38
CA SER A 482 1.45 -6.73 -26.56
C SER A 482 2.12 -7.97 -27.16
N GLY A 483 3.30 -8.35 -26.71
CA GLY A 483 4.09 -9.46 -27.27
C GLY A 483 4.70 -9.15 -28.64
N ARG A 484 4.74 -7.90 -29.07
CA ARG A 484 5.31 -7.50 -30.37
C ARG A 484 6.81 -7.22 -30.32
N GLY A 485 7.40 -7.15 -29.12
CA GLY A 485 8.83 -6.93 -28.94
C GLY A 485 9.29 -5.53 -29.31
N PHE A 486 8.47 -4.52 -29.14
CA PHE A 486 8.88 -3.14 -29.33
C PHE A 486 9.95 -2.75 -28.32
N ALA A 487 10.91 -1.94 -28.75
CA ALA A 487 12.04 -1.59 -27.92
C ALA A 487 11.71 -0.55 -26.85
N ALA A 488 12.32 -0.72 -25.67
CA ALA A 488 12.36 0.29 -24.62
C ALA A 488 13.80 0.82 -24.47
N ARG A 489 14.01 2.14 -24.73
CA ARG A 489 15.35 2.77 -24.79
C ARG A 489 15.40 4.05 -23.97
N ASN A 490 16.61 4.59 -23.82
CA ASN A 490 16.87 5.88 -23.15
C ASN A 490 16.42 5.88 -21.67
N ILE A 491 16.55 4.74 -21.00
CA ILE A 491 16.10 4.55 -19.61
C ILE A 491 17.31 4.62 -18.67
N THR A 492 17.19 5.38 -17.60
CA THR A 492 18.17 5.45 -16.51
C THR A 492 17.49 5.20 -15.19
N VAL A 493 18.04 4.29 -14.37
CA VAL A 493 17.68 4.05 -12.98
C VAL A 493 18.88 4.46 -12.12
N ASP A 494 18.72 5.47 -11.27
CA ASP A 494 19.81 6.02 -10.45
C ASP A 494 19.36 6.26 -8.99
N GLY A 495 20.13 5.77 -8.03
CA GLY A 495 19.88 5.98 -6.60
C GLY A 495 18.71 5.17 -6.04
N ALA A 496 18.32 4.07 -6.68
CA ALA A 496 17.22 3.25 -6.19
C ALA A 496 17.64 2.31 -5.06
N THR A 497 16.70 2.10 -4.12
CA THR A 497 16.86 1.15 -3.02
C THR A 497 15.80 0.06 -3.12
N VAL A 498 16.21 -1.21 -3.16
CA VAL A 498 15.32 -2.36 -3.19
C VAL A 498 15.46 -3.13 -1.88
N ASN A 499 14.45 -3.05 -1.04
CA ASN A 499 14.36 -3.78 0.23
C ASN A 499 13.38 -4.94 0.05
N ARG A 500 13.88 -6.09 -0.31
CA ARG A 500 13.14 -7.30 -0.65
C ARG A 500 12.32 -7.19 -1.96
N ALA A 501 12.68 -8.06 -2.88
CA ALA A 501 11.90 -8.36 -4.07
C ALA A 501 11.74 -9.89 -4.16
N GLY A 502 10.52 -10.36 -4.37
CA GLY A 502 10.20 -11.79 -4.32
C GLY A 502 10.91 -12.60 -5.42
N THR A 503 11.24 -11.97 -6.53
CA THR A 503 11.93 -12.65 -7.66
C THR A 503 13.29 -12.00 -7.94
N VAL A 504 13.36 -10.97 -8.75
CA VAL A 504 14.60 -10.35 -9.23
C VAL A 504 14.56 -8.82 -9.06
N VAL A 505 15.71 -8.17 -9.13
CA VAL A 505 15.74 -6.69 -9.19
C VAL A 505 15.26 -6.21 -10.55
N VAL A 506 15.74 -6.84 -11.65
CA VAL A 506 15.39 -6.45 -13.02
C VAL A 506 14.79 -7.61 -13.77
N GLN A 507 13.63 -7.40 -14.34
CA GLN A 507 12.92 -8.30 -15.25
C GLN A 507 12.82 -7.63 -16.62
N ALA A 508 13.55 -8.13 -17.63
CA ALA A 508 13.59 -7.57 -18.97
C ALA A 508 13.08 -8.59 -19.99
N GLU A 509 11.96 -8.28 -20.62
CA GLU A 509 11.22 -9.16 -21.53
C GLU A 509 10.96 -8.51 -22.88
N THR A 510 11.72 -7.49 -23.21
CA THR A 510 11.68 -6.83 -24.51
C THR A 510 13.11 -6.54 -24.97
N GLN A 511 13.27 -6.04 -26.17
CA GLN A 511 14.54 -5.48 -26.63
C GLN A 511 14.71 -4.03 -26.14
N GLY A 512 15.94 -3.56 -26.05
CA GLY A 512 16.22 -2.18 -25.69
C GLY A 512 17.46 -2.01 -24.83
N ALA A 513 17.45 -0.98 -23.97
CA ALA A 513 18.57 -0.71 -23.08
C ALA A 513 18.15 0.12 -21.88
N ALA A 514 18.76 -0.16 -20.73
CA ALA A 514 18.69 0.66 -19.53
C ALA A 514 20.04 0.75 -18.84
N THR A 515 20.33 1.91 -18.24
CA THR A 515 21.51 2.12 -17.39
C THR A 515 21.11 2.13 -15.94
N PHE A 516 21.79 1.34 -15.13
CA PHE A 516 21.61 1.25 -13.68
C PHE A 516 22.82 1.82 -12.95
N ARG A 517 22.59 2.77 -12.03
CA ARG A 517 23.61 3.42 -11.25
C ARG A 517 23.13 3.56 -9.80
N ASN A 518 24.06 3.33 -8.85
CA ASN A 518 23.77 3.49 -7.41
C ASN A 518 22.51 2.73 -6.95
N VAL A 519 22.20 1.58 -7.53
CA VAL A 519 21.07 0.74 -7.16
C VAL A 519 21.51 -0.28 -6.12
N THR A 520 20.96 -0.20 -4.92
CA THR A 520 21.29 -1.11 -3.82
C THR A 520 20.10 -2.04 -3.56
N ALA A 521 20.38 -3.34 -3.39
CA ALA A 521 19.34 -4.33 -3.13
C ALA A 521 19.68 -5.24 -1.95
N THR A 522 18.65 -5.62 -1.19
CA THR A 522 18.73 -6.61 -0.11
C THR A 522 17.51 -7.51 -0.15
N GLY A 523 17.66 -8.78 0.24
CA GLY A 523 16.54 -9.71 0.35
C GLY A 523 15.87 -10.07 -0.99
N VAL A 524 16.65 -10.13 -2.07
CA VAL A 524 16.16 -10.52 -3.41
C VAL A 524 15.98 -12.04 -3.46
N GLY A 525 14.85 -12.50 -3.98
CA GLY A 525 14.51 -13.94 -4.05
C GLY A 525 15.41 -14.75 -4.97
N SER A 526 15.83 -14.18 -6.10
CA SER A 526 16.74 -14.78 -7.08
C SER A 526 17.92 -13.86 -7.38
N ALA A 527 18.85 -14.31 -8.22
CA ALA A 527 20.17 -13.68 -8.40
C ALA A 527 20.22 -12.29 -9.05
N GLY A 528 19.12 -11.58 -9.17
CA GLY A 528 19.12 -10.16 -9.50
C GLY A 528 18.55 -9.79 -10.86
N VAL A 529 18.73 -10.57 -11.93
CA VAL A 529 18.30 -10.21 -13.30
C VAL A 529 17.65 -11.38 -14.02
N TYR A 530 16.45 -11.14 -14.54
CA TYR A 530 15.83 -11.96 -15.58
C TYR A 530 15.85 -11.16 -16.88
N ASN A 531 16.68 -11.55 -17.86
CA ASN A 531 16.85 -10.86 -19.13
C ASN A 531 16.56 -11.81 -20.29
N CYS A 532 15.29 -11.91 -20.63
CA CYS A 532 14.76 -12.86 -21.59
C CYS A 532 13.81 -12.17 -22.57
N PRO A 533 14.36 -11.45 -23.58
CA PRO A 533 13.56 -10.73 -24.55
C PRO A 533 12.51 -11.57 -25.24
N TYR A 534 11.29 -11.06 -25.32
CA TYR A 534 10.16 -11.73 -25.94
C TYR A 534 9.53 -10.81 -27.03
N PRO A 535 9.06 -11.35 -28.16
CA PRO A 535 9.18 -12.76 -28.57
C PRO A 535 10.63 -13.19 -28.83
N SER A 536 10.90 -14.46 -28.77
CA SER A 536 12.25 -15.01 -29.02
C SER A 536 12.78 -14.54 -30.37
N GLY A 537 14.00 -14.00 -30.39
CA GLY A 537 14.63 -13.44 -31.60
C GLY A 537 14.28 -11.97 -31.88
N SER A 538 13.48 -11.28 -31.06
CA SER A 538 13.15 -9.86 -31.21
C SER A 538 14.36 -8.93 -31.02
N GLY A 539 15.44 -9.38 -30.41
CA GLY A 539 16.65 -8.60 -30.14
C GLY A 539 17.22 -8.88 -28.77
N THR A 540 17.96 -7.93 -28.24
CA THR A 540 18.55 -8.01 -26.88
C THR A 540 18.13 -6.83 -26.05
N PHE A 541 18.08 -7.02 -24.72
CA PHE A 541 17.99 -5.91 -23.76
C PHE A 541 19.35 -5.72 -23.11
N THR A 542 19.96 -4.55 -23.33
CA THR A 542 21.29 -4.23 -22.80
C THR A 542 21.16 -3.56 -21.44
N LEU A 543 21.70 -4.21 -20.41
CA LEU A 543 21.85 -3.63 -19.09
C LEU A 543 23.26 -3.02 -18.97
N THR A 544 23.34 -1.72 -18.79
CA THR A 544 24.60 -1.01 -18.60
C THR A 544 24.81 -0.76 -17.09
N ASP A 545 25.92 -1.23 -16.56
CA ASP A 545 26.34 -0.91 -15.20
C ASP A 545 27.00 0.50 -15.19
N GLY A 546 26.29 1.45 -14.62
CA GLY A 546 26.75 2.84 -14.45
C GLY A 546 27.60 3.07 -13.19
N GLY A 547 27.85 2.01 -12.41
CA GLY A 547 28.61 2.02 -11.17
C GLY A 547 27.78 2.26 -9.91
N GLY A 548 28.33 1.89 -8.75
CA GLY A 548 27.69 2.06 -7.44
C GLY A 548 26.57 1.05 -7.15
N ASN A 549 26.34 0.06 -8.01
CA ASN A 549 25.34 -1.00 -7.82
C ASN A 549 25.82 -2.03 -6.79
N SER A 550 24.95 -2.52 -5.92
CA SER A 550 25.28 -3.53 -4.92
C SER A 550 24.09 -4.38 -4.49
N GLY A 551 24.38 -5.59 -4.01
CA GLY A 551 23.38 -6.51 -3.47
C GLY A 551 22.61 -7.32 -4.51
N TRP A 552 22.92 -7.18 -5.79
CA TRP A 552 22.38 -7.95 -6.91
C TRP A 552 23.42 -8.10 -8.02
N ASN A 553 23.26 -9.07 -8.88
CA ASN A 553 24.17 -9.26 -10.01
C ASN A 553 23.41 -9.07 -11.35
N SER A 554 24.17 -8.75 -12.40
CA SER A 554 23.63 -8.47 -13.74
C SER A 554 23.45 -9.70 -14.62
N THR A 555 23.72 -10.90 -14.11
CA THR A 555 23.67 -12.13 -14.91
C THR A 555 22.44 -12.95 -14.61
N TRP A 556 21.80 -13.43 -15.65
CA TRP A 556 20.71 -14.41 -15.59
C TRP A 556 21.10 -15.70 -16.31
N SER A 557 20.58 -16.82 -15.84
CA SER A 557 21.03 -18.14 -16.31
C SER A 557 19.97 -18.98 -17.02
N ASP A 558 18.67 -18.71 -16.86
CA ASP A 558 17.62 -19.58 -17.41
C ASP A 558 16.37 -18.81 -17.81
N CYS A 559 16.02 -18.85 -19.10
CA CYS A 559 14.82 -18.23 -19.66
C CYS A 559 13.68 -19.22 -19.90
N SER A 560 13.81 -20.47 -19.47
CA SER A 560 12.80 -21.50 -19.70
C SER A 560 11.58 -21.36 -18.78
N THR A 561 11.75 -20.73 -17.62
CA THR A 561 10.71 -20.54 -16.61
C THR A 561 10.80 -19.14 -16.00
N TRP A 562 9.65 -18.60 -15.61
CA TRP A 562 9.59 -17.39 -14.80
C TRP A 562 10.32 -17.57 -13.46
N PRO A 563 11.07 -16.56 -13.01
CA PRO A 563 11.59 -16.59 -11.65
C PRO A 563 10.42 -16.74 -10.67
N GLN A 564 10.44 -17.82 -9.92
CA GLN A 564 9.43 -18.03 -8.89
C GLN A 564 9.75 -17.13 -7.69
N PRO A 565 8.74 -16.58 -6.99
CA PRO A 565 8.98 -15.89 -5.74
C PRO A 565 9.80 -16.78 -4.82
N GLY A 566 10.96 -16.27 -4.40
CA GLY A 566 11.79 -16.99 -3.46
C GLY A 566 11.05 -17.21 -2.15
N GLN A 567 11.43 -18.26 -1.41
CA GLN A 567 10.86 -18.49 -0.07
C GLN A 567 11.21 -17.38 0.95
N GLY A 568 11.98 -16.38 0.53
CA GLY A 568 12.21 -15.14 1.24
C GLY A 568 11.15 -14.10 0.93
N ASN A 569 9.91 -14.50 0.96
CA ASN A 569 8.73 -13.73 0.60
C ASN A 569 8.59 -12.39 1.30
N PRO A 570 7.90 -11.45 0.61
CA PRO A 570 7.72 -10.08 1.06
C PRO A 570 7.15 -9.99 2.46
N ASP A 571 7.51 -8.90 3.07
CA ASP A 571 7.40 -8.65 4.49
C ASP A 571 6.05 -9.07 5.06
N PRO A 572 6.11 -9.91 5.96
CA PRO A 572 5.02 -10.36 6.74
C PRO A 572 4.64 -9.44 7.87
N GLY A 573 4.87 -8.15 7.75
CA GLY A 573 4.65 -7.27 8.88
C GLY A 573 5.47 -7.65 10.14
N PRO A 574 5.43 -6.82 11.16
CA PRO A 574 6.20 -7.06 12.39
C PRO A 574 5.84 -8.37 13.10
N ASP A 575 4.76 -9.02 12.73
CA ASP A 575 4.24 -10.25 13.35
C ASP A 575 4.48 -11.56 12.57
N ARG A 576 5.35 -11.57 11.55
CA ARG A 576 5.75 -12.84 10.93
C ARG A 576 6.72 -13.62 11.81
N ASN A 577 6.49 -14.90 11.86
CA ASN A 577 7.46 -15.83 12.32
C ASN A 577 8.63 -16.00 11.32
N LEU A 578 9.75 -15.32 11.59
CA LEU A 578 10.97 -15.37 10.78
C LEU A 578 11.63 -16.75 10.78
N ALA A 579 11.29 -17.60 11.76
CA ALA A 579 11.88 -18.93 11.92
C ALA A 579 11.09 -20.02 11.17
N GLN A 580 9.85 -19.76 10.73
CA GLN A 580 8.99 -20.77 10.12
C GLN A 580 9.59 -21.30 8.81
N GLY A 581 9.69 -22.63 8.70
CA GLY A 581 10.25 -23.34 7.55
C GLY A 581 11.75 -23.11 7.35
N ARG A 582 12.47 -22.51 8.30
CA ARG A 582 13.91 -22.25 8.21
C ARG A 582 14.75 -23.45 8.61
N PRO A 583 15.98 -23.56 8.07
CA PRO A 583 16.89 -24.60 8.50
C PRO A 583 17.15 -24.53 10.01
N ALA A 584 16.93 -25.63 10.70
CA ALA A 584 17.19 -25.77 12.12
C ALA A 584 18.16 -26.92 12.39
N THR A 585 19.10 -26.68 13.31
CA THR A 585 20.09 -27.67 13.76
C THR A 585 20.08 -27.72 15.28
N ALA A 586 20.48 -28.85 15.86
CA ALA A 586 20.58 -29.00 17.31
C ALA A 586 21.82 -29.77 17.72
N THR A 587 22.22 -29.65 18.99
CA THR A 587 23.33 -30.44 19.57
C THR A 587 22.98 -31.93 19.70
N GLY A 588 21.68 -32.26 19.68
CA GLY A 588 21.18 -33.62 19.66
C GLY A 588 19.70 -33.66 19.38
N SER A 589 19.19 -34.79 18.93
CA SER A 589 17.78 -35.09 18.78
C SER A 589 17.47 -36.52 19.15
N GLN A 590 16.26 -36.75 19.65
CA GLN A 590 15.78 -38.08 20.02
C GLN A 590 14.89 -38.60 18.89
N ASP A 591 15.28 -39.78 18.33
CA ASP A 591 14.49 -40.51 17.35
C ASP A 591 13.92 -39.64 16.20
N VAL A 592 12.61 -39.66 16.00
CA VAL A 592 11.89 -38.94 14.94
C VAL A 592 11.64 -37.43 15.27
N TYR A 593 12.03 -36.95 16.45
CA TYR A 593 11.80 -35.60 16.95
C TYR A 593 12.92 -34.67 16.53
N THR A 594 13.05 -34.48 15.22
CA THR A 594 14.15 -33.73 14.59
C THR A 594 14.01 -32.21 14.75
N PRO A 595 15.14 -31.43 14.67
CA PRO A 595 15.12 -29.97 14.83
C PRO A 595 14.15 -29.22 13.93
N GLY A 596 13.92 -29.72 12.70
CA GLY A 596 12.98 -29.09 11.73
C GLY A 596 11.54 -29.01 12.23
N LYS A 597 11.14 -29.91 13.14
CA LYS A 597 9.80 -29.93 13.73
C LYS A 597 9.54 -28.80 14.73
N ALA A 598 10.55 -28.06 15.12
CA ALA A 598 10.39 -26.87 15.94
C ALA A 598 10.13 -25.58 15.11
N VAL A 599 10.06 -25.68 13.78
CA VAL A 599 9.91 -24.56 12.86
C VAL A 599 9.02 -24.90 11.66
N ASP A 600 8.28 -26.01 11.68
CA ASP A 600 7.49 -26.51 10.56
C ASP A 600 6.09 -25.86 10.45
N GLY A 601 5.68 -25.10 11.47
CA GLY A 601 4.37 -24.44 11.55
C GLY A 601 3.25 -25.35 12.07
N ASP A 602 3.57 -26.59 12.46
CA ASP A 602 2.61 -27.54 13.05
C ASP A 602 2.84 -27.65 14.59
N ALA A 603 2.07 -26.93 15.36
CA ALA A 603 2.14 -27.00 16.82
C ALA A 603 1.87 -28.40 17.41
N GLY A 604 1.45 -29.38 16.62
CA GLY A 604 1.27 -30.78 17.01
C GLY A 604 2.55 -31.61 16.93
N THR A 605 3.57 -31.15 16.21
CA THR A 605 4.90 -31.78 16.13
C THR A 605 5.87 -31.08 17.09
N TYR A 606 7.05 -31.67 17.32
CA TYR A 606 8.05 -31.05 18.20
C TYR A 606 9.46 -31.63 17.99
N TRP A 607 10.46 -30.81 18.32
CA TRP A 607 11.82 -31.27 18.53
C TRP A 607 12.01 -31.70 19.98
N GLU A 608 12.74 -32.80 20.18
CA GLU A 608 13.22 -33.25 21.47
C GLU A 608 14.74 -33.52 21.40
N SER A 609 15.49 -32.99 22.34
CA SER A 609 16.92 -33.24 22.45
C SER A 609 17.23 -34.65 22.96
N ALA A 610 18.49 -35.05 22.92
CA ALA A 610 18.92 -36.29 23.59
C ALA A 610 18.58 -36.25 25.09
N ASN A 611 18.06 -37.37 25.60
CA ASN A 611 17.67 -37.51 27.03
C ASN A 611 18.89 -37.46 27.95
N ASN A 612 18.73 -36.78 29.08
CA ASN A 612 19.73 -36.66 30.16
C ASN A 612 21.06 -36.04 29.70
N ALA A 613 21.05 -35.21 28.65
CA ALA A 613 22.24 -34.65 28.04
C ALA A 613 22.28 -33.12 28.06
N PHE A 614 21.76 -32.49 29.14
CA PHE A 614 21.87 -31.03 29.30
C PHE A 614 23.32 -30.59 29.52
N PRO A 615 23.73 -29.38 29.00
CA PRO A 615 22.92 -28.44 28.21
C PRO A 615 22.73 -28.86 26.76
N GLN A 616 21.62 -28.43 26.15
CA GLN A 616 21.29 -28.68 24.77
C GLN A 616 20.96 -27.37 24.05
N SER A 617 21.25 -27.32 22.74
CA SER A 617 20.97 -26.14 21.95
C SER A 617 20.19 -26.49 20.68
N LEU A 618 19.20 -25.67 20.35
CA LEU A 618 18.54 -25.62 19.06
C LEU A 618 18.91 -24.28 18.38
N THR A 619 19.37 -24.33 17.14
CA THR A 619 19.77 -23.15 16.36
C THR A 619 18.95 -23.08 15.07
N VAL A 620 18.36 -21.94 14.80
CA VAL A 620 17.60 -21.65 13.58
C VAL A 620 18.38 -20.64 12.75
N ASP A 621 18.63 -20.93 11.46
CA ASP A 621 19.20 -19.98 10.50
C ASP A 621 18.05 -19.19 9.85
N LEU A 622 17.89 -17.91 10.20
CA LEU A 622 16.85 -17.03 9.66
C LEU A 622 17.09 -16.64 8.19
N GLY A 623 18.18 -17.13 7.59
CA GLY A 623 18.54 -16.88 6.19
C GLY A 623 19.34 -15.59 5.96
N SER A 624 19.05 -14.54 6.69
CA SER A 624 19.77 -13.26 6.68
C SER A 624 19.76 -12.63 8.07
N ALA A 625 20.59 -11.58 8.27
CA ALA A 625 20.59 -10.84 9.54
C ALA A 625 19.29 -10.06 9.69
N GLN A 626 18.55 -10.32 10.78
CA GLN A 626 17.23 -9.76 11.10
C GLN A 626 17.28 -9.06 12.46
N ALA A 627 16.57 -7.91 12.58
CA ALA A 627 16.47 -7.16 13.85
C ALA A 627 15.41 -7.77 14.76
N VAL A 628 15.69 -8.96 15.34
CA VAL A 628 14.74 -9.69 16.16
C VAL A 628 14.43 -8.93 17.45
N ARG A 629 13.14 -8.78 17.76
CA ARG A 629 12.63 -8.09 18.96
C ARG A 629 11.90 -9.03 19.91
N ARG A 630 11.38 -10.14 19.42
CA ARG A 630 10.58 -11.07 20.20
C ARG A 630 10.81 -12.51 19.73
N VAL A 631 10.91 -13.43 20.67
CA VAL A 631 10.93 -14.88 20.43
C VAL A 631 9.73 -15.49 21.12
N VAL A 632 8.97 -16.33 20.46
CA VAL A 632 7.87 -17.09 21.03
C VAL A 632 8.21 -18.57 20.95
N LEU A 633 8.10 -19.24 22.09
CA LEU A 633 8.35 -20.68 22.23
C LEU A 633 7.04 -21.38 22.57
N LYS A 634 6.74 -22.48 21.90
CA LYS A 634 5.54 -23.28 22.13
C LYS A 634 5.89 -24.73 22.39
N LEU A 635 5.10 -25.38 23.23
CA LEU A 635 4.98 -26.85 23.28
C LEU A 635 3.64 -27.25 22.66
N PRO A 636 3.48 -28.53 22.27
CA PRO A 636 2.20 -29.01 21.76
C PRO A 636 1.04 -28.65 22.71
N PRO A 637 -0.10 -28.19 22.18
CA PRO A 637 -1.17 -27.58 22.98
C PRO A 637 -2.01 -28.59 23.76
N GLN A 638 -1.82 -29.89 23.54
CA GLN A 638 -2.60 -30.95 24.17
C GLN A 638 -2.36 -30.97 25.71
N SER A 639 -3.42 -31.18 26.48
CA SER A 639 -3.38 -31.21 27.95
C SER A 639 -2.46 -32.31 28.53
N ALA A 640 -2.20 -33.37 27.73
CA ALA A 640 -1.26 -34.43 28.08
C ALA A 640 0.18 -33.93 28.31
N TRP A 641 0.54 -32.76 27.80
CA TRP A 641 1.87 -32.16 27.96
C TRP A 641 2.10 -31.57 29.35
N GLN A 642 1.15 -31.51 30.22
CA GLN A 642 1.23 -31.02 31.59
C GLN A 642 2.14 -29.78 31.78
N ALA A 643 1.86 -28.96 32.77
CA ALA A 643 2.66 -27.77 33.03
C ALA A 643 4.11 -28.15 33.41
N ARG A 644 5.07 -27.51 32.74
CA ARG A 644 6.50 -27.72 32.98
C ARG A 644 7.31 -26.44 32.82
N THR A 645 8.52 -26.45 33.33
CA THR A 645 9.43 -25.32 33.26
C THR A 645 10.71 -25.74 32.53
N GLN A 646 11.08 -25.00 31.49
CA GLN A 646 12.39 -25.12 30.86
C GLN A 646 13.27 -23.92 31.20
N THR A 647 14.50 -24.20 31.66
CA THR A 647 15.51 -23.16 31.92
C THR A 647 16.36 -22.99 30.69
N LEU A 648 16.33 -21.77 30.10
CA LEU A 648 17.04 -21.49 28.86
C LEU A 648 17.46 -20.03 28.74
N SER A 649 18.46 -19.77 27.88
CA SER A 649 18.83 -18.46 27.37
C SER A 649 18.57 -18.38 25.87
N VAL A 650 18.29 -17.17 25.38
CA VAL A 650 18.21 -16.86 23.93
C VAL A 650 19.52 -16.19 23.54
N GLN A 651 20.13 -16.69 22.49
CA GLN A 651 21.41 -16.22 21.95
C GLN A 651 21.25 -15.93 20.46
N GLY A 652 22.09 -15.07 19.93
CA GLY A 652 22.08 -14.75 18.50
C GLY A 652 23.45 -14.41 17.95
N GLY A 653 23.66 -14.70 16.67
CA GLY A 653 24.89 -14.41 15.94
C GLY A 653 24.63 -14.20 14.46
N THR A 654 25.62 -13.68 13.74
CA THR A 654 25.52 -13.44 12.29
C THR A 654 26.30 -14.47 11.47
N ASP A 655 27.30 -15.13 12.07
CA ASP A 655 28.25 -16.04 11.41
C ASP A 655 28.01 -17.54 11.70
N GLY A 656 27.04 -17.88 12.56
CA GLY A 656 26.74 -19.25 12.97
C GLY A 656 27.76 -19.89 13.92
N SER A 657 28.78 -19.17 14.32
CA SER A 657 29.85 -19.64 15.19
C SER A 657 29.94 -18.86 16.52
N SER A 658 29.76 -17.56 16.46
CA SER A 658 29.83 -16.64 17.58
C SER A 658 28.44 -16.20 18.00
N TYR A 659 28.10 -16.34 19.28
CA TYR A 659 26.76 -16.04 19.79
C TYR A 659 26.81 -15.07 20.98
N ALA A 660 26.10 -13.95 20.86
CA ALA A 660 25.84 -13.04 21.97
C ALA A 660 24.52 -13.40 22.68
N THR A 661 24.45 -13.14 23.97
CA THR A 661 23.22 -13.36 24.74
C THR A 661 22.22 -12.26 24.45
N LEU A 662 21.04 -12.60 23.91
CA LEU A 662 19.90 -11.70 23.67
C LEU A 662 18.94 -11.65 24.87
N ALA A 663 18.73 -12.80 25.53
CA ALA A 663 18.02 -12.90 26.79
C ALA A 663 18.80 -13.85 27.72
N ALA A 664 19.05 -13.39 28.94
CA ALA A 664 19.77 -14.16 29.97
C ALA A 664 19.00 -15.42 30.35
N SER A 665 19.74 -16.42 30.84
CA SER A 665 19.14 -17.68 31.31
C SER A 665 18.07 -17.44 32.38
N LYS A 666 16.88 -17.96 32.14
CA LYS A 666 15.71 -17.87 33.02
C LYS A 666 14.86 -19.12 32.94
N ALA A 667 14.14 -19.42 34.00
CA ALA A 667 13.13 -20.46 34.04
C ALA A 667 11.82 -19.97 33.43
N TYR A 668 11.38 -20.61 32.33
CA TYR A 668 10.14 -20.29 31.62
C TYR A 668 9.11 -21.40 31.81
N ARG A 669 7.92 -21.04 32.29
CA ARG A 669 6.83 -21.97 32.54
C ARG A 669 5.95 -22.10 31.31
N PHE A 670 5.81 -23.31 30.81
CA PHE A 670 4.84 -23.72 29.80
C PHE A 670 3.64 -24.34 30.51
N ASP A 671 2.43 -23.84 30.22
CA ASP A 671 1.20 -24.27 30.88
C ASP A 671 0.10 -24.51 29.81
N PRO A 672 -0.46 -25.72 29.71
CA PRO A 672 -1.55 -26.01 28.79
C PRO A 672 -2.76 -25.09 28.93
N ALA A 673 -3.02 -24.58 30.14
CA ALA A 673 -4.12 -23.64 30.37
C ALA A 673 -3.92 -22.29 29.67
N THR A 674 -2.67 -21.94 29.30
CA THR A 674 -2.30 -20.75 28.53
C THR A 674 -1.76 -21.10 27.16
N GLY A 675 -2.12 -22.27 26.60
CA GLY A 675 -1.72 -22.74 25.29
C GLY A 675 -0.24 -23.16 25.18
N ASN A 676 0.42 -23.48 26.28
CA ASN A 676 1.84 -23.90 26.32
C ASN A 676 2.79 -22.91 25.62
N THR A 677 2.50 -21.62 25.70
CA THR A 677 3.23 -20.57 24.98
C THR A 677 3.98 -19.65 25.92
N VAL A 678 5.22 -19.32 25.56
CA VAL A 678 6.10 -18.38 26.27
C VAL A 678 6.62 -17.34 25.30
N THR A 679 6.47 -16.06 25.64
CA THR A 679 7.00 -14.93 24.87
C THR A 679 8.20 -14.33 25.58
N ILE A 680 9.30 -14.17 24.86
CA ILE A 680 10.58 -13.66 25.37
C ILE A 680 10.96 -12.39 24.58
N PRO A 681 10.93 -11.19 25.17
CA PRO A 681 11.45 -9.99 24.52
C PRO A 681 12.96 -10.10 24.38
N VAL A 682 13.46 -9.76 23.21
CA VAL A 682 14.90 -9.76 22.88
C VAL A 682 15.23 -8.49 22.08
N SER A 683 16.52 -8.20 21.89
CA SER A 683 16.94 -7.12 21.01
C SER A 683 18.31 -7.46 20.41
N GLY A 684 18.34 -7.68 19.10
CA GLY A 684 19.60 -7.94 18.41
C GLY A 684 19.38 -8.15 16.90
N THR A 685 20.39 -7.78 16.12
CA THR A 685 20.43 -8.11 14.67
C THR A 685 21.19 -9.42 14.51
N VAL A 686 20.46 -10.49 14.15
CA VAL A 686 20.99 -11.87 14.11
C VAL A 686 20.49 -12.62 12.88
N ARG A 687 21.35 -13.47 12.33
CA ARG A 687 20.97 -14.47 11.34
C ARG A 687 20.70 -15.84 12.00
N HIS A 688 21.53 -16.21 12.98
CA HIS A 688 21.40 -17.48 13.68
C HIS A 688 20.84 -17.22 15.08
N LEU A 689 19.63 -17.71 15.32
CA LEU A 689 18.93 -17.65 16.61
C LEU A 689 19.17 -18.99 17.35
N ARG A 690 19.74 -18.94 18.54
CA ARG A 690 20.03 -20.15 19.34
C ARG A 690 19.32 -20.12 20.68
N LEU A 691 18.64 -21.21 20.97
CA LEU A 691 18.06 -21.51 22.27
C LEU A 691 19.00 -22.45 23.00
N HIS A 692 19.57 -22.01 24.12
CA HIS A 692 20.46 -22.81 24.93
C HIS A 692 19.74 -23.25 26.21
N VAL A 693 19.39 -24.53 26.31
CA VAL A 693 18.52 -25.08 27.34
C VAL A 693 19.38 -25.85 28.35
N THR A 694 19.21 -25.55 29.63
CA THR A 694 19.98 -26.18 30.74
C THR A 694 19.14 -27.09 31.63
N GLY A 695 17.83 -27.14 31.47
CA GLY A 695 16.97 -28.02 32.22
C GLY A 695 15.49 -27.95 31.81
N ASN A 696 14.75 -29.04 32.13
CA ASN A 696 13.32 -29.18 31.94
C ASN A 696 12.74 -29.99 33.09
N THR A 697 11.72 -29.48 33.79
CA THR A 697 11.14 -30.15 34.97
C THR A 697 10.15 -31.27 34.60
N GLY A 698 9.61 -31.25 33.39
CA GLY A 698 8.60 -32.22 32.92
C GLY A 698 9.15 -33.38 32.10
N TRP A 699 10.40 -33.28 31.64
CA TRP A 699 11.04 -34.29 30.79
C TRP A 699 12.56 -34.20 30.87
N PRO A 700 13.33 -35.28 30.73
CA PRO A 700 14.80 -35.23 30.82
C PRO A 700 15.48 -34.68 29.51
N ALA A 701 14.77 -33.95 28.68
CA ALA A 701 15.24 -33.38 27.42
C ALA A 701 14.68 -31.96 27.18
N ALA A 702 15.34 -31.18 26.39
CA ALA A 702 14.79 -29.93 25.84
C ALA A 702 13.72 -30.24 24.78
N GLN A 703 12.61 -29.50 24.78
CA GLN A 703 11.48 -29.75 23.89
C GLN A 703 10.90 -28.43 23.39
N PHE A 704 10.67 -28.31 22.05
CA PHE A 704 9.92 -27.20 21.47
C PHE A 704 9.02 -27.72 20.34
N GLY A 705 7.71 -27.42 20.41
CA GLY A 705 6.75 -27.61 19.33
C GLY A 705 6.96 -26.56 18.25
N GLU A 706 7.08 -25.28 18.66
CA GLU A 706 7.40 -24.18 17.76
C GLU A 706 8.38 -23.18 18.38
N VAL A 707 9.30 -22.72 17.56
CA VAL A 707 10.20 -21.59 17.82
C VAL A 707 9.90 -20.52 16.79
N GLU A 708 9.44 -19.39 17.26
CA GLU A 708 9.06 -18.28 16.42
C GLU A 708 9.92 -17.05 16.76
N ALA A 709 10.26 -16.25 15.75
CA ALA A 709 11.05 -15.02 15.89
C ALA A 709 10.37 -13.87 15.14
N TYR A 710 10.34 -12.67 15.75
CA TYR A 710 9.61 -11.53 15.23
C TYR A 710 10.40 -10.23 15.28
N LEU A 711 10.04 -9.27 14.40
CA LEU A 711 10.65 -7.94 14.32
C LEU A 711 10.02 -6.92 15.29
N SER A 712 8.88 -7.25 15.91
CA SER A 712 8.13 -6.39 16.82
C SER A 712 8.00 -6.98 18.24
#